data_863a7fe6407d98fdb4f4cf246804619c
#
_entry.id   863a7fe6407d98fdb4f4cf246804619c
#
_cell.length_a   1.000
_cell.length_b   1.000
_cell.length_c   1.000
_cell.angle_alpha   90.00
_cell.angle_beta   90.00
_cell.angle_gamma   90.00
#
_symmetry.space_group_name_H-M   'P 1'
#
loop_
_entity.id
_entity.type
_entity.pdbx_description
1 polymer ?
#
loop_
_entity_poly.entity_id
_entity_poly.type
_entity_poly.pdbx_seq_one_letter_code
_entity_poly.pdbx_strand_id
1 'polypeptide(L)'
;MCEKCRGNYYITTPIYYPSAKLHIGHAYCTVATDTMARFKRLQGYNVMFLTGTDEHGQKIEDKAKAAGVTPQQFVDDIVTGERGVLDLWKLMNISYDRFIRTTDDYHVAAIQRIFKKMHDNGDIYKGVYKGKYCKPCESFWTESQLKDGKCPDCGREVQDAEEEAYFFRLSKYADRVQDLLENTDFLEPRSRVNEMINNFIKPGLEDLCVSRTSFTWGVPVDFDPGHVVYVWIDALFNYMTALGFENDKYHDLEAFWPADVHFVGKEIVRFHSIIWPAMLMSLNLPLPKKVYGHGWLLLDGGKMSKSKGNVVDPYVLAERFGVDALRFFLLRSFPFGSDGNFSNEALINTINVDLANDLGNLVSRTIAMAQKYFGERLPAVQTADVEKDAELIAMVSSLRDKYEEQMEKYAFQNALAEVFKVISRANKYIDENAPWVLAKSEDSKPRLAKVLYNLLETIRVCGGLLKPFMPDTAAEIARRLGDARTDWDSLTGFGILPADVATVAGPALFPRIDVEKELAALEELNKPPVPALQIEPYSEEKVDFDTFCKSDLRAVKVKDCQPVKKSDKLLCFTLDDGTGTDRQILSGIAKYYKPEELVGKTLVAITNLPPRKMMGKESSGMLLSAIHTEKGEEKLNLVMVSDAIPAGAKLC
;
A
#
# COMPACT_ATOMS: atom_id res chain seq x y z
N MET A 1 10.50 -29.59 23.86
CA MET A 1 9.59 -28.49 24.15
C MET A 1 10.28 -27.54 25.13
N CYS A 2 10.38 -26.26 24.84
CA CYS A 2 10.99 -25.30 25.75
C CYS A 2 10.07 -25.16 26.98
N GLU A 3 10.62 -25.34 28.20
CA GLU A 3 9.87 -25.30 29.48
C GLU A 3 9.11 -23.98 29.75
N LYS A 4 9.24 -22.99 28.87
CA LYS A 4 8.59 -21.66 28.97
C LYS A 4 7.63 -21.32 27.82
N CYS A 5 7.25 -22.28 26.95
CA CYS A 5 6.32 -22.00 25.86
C CYS A 5 4.90 -21.76 26.40
N ARG A 6 4.32 -20.58 26.13
CA ARG A 6 2.94 -20.22 26.55
C ARG A 6 1.85 -20.87 25.71
N GLY A 7 2.22 -21.62 24.66
CA GLY A 7 1.30 -22.26 23.72
C GLY A 7 1.55 -21.82 22.28
N ASN A 8 0.71 -22.29 21.39
CA ASN A 8 0.77 -21.93 19.97
C ASN A 8 -0.12 -20.69 19.71
N TYR A 9 0.28 -19.88 18.74
CA TYR A 9 -0.48 -18.72 18.30
C TYR A 9 -0.41 -18.62 16.77
N TYR A 10 -1.55 -18.65 16.10
CA TYR A 10 -1.65 -18.57 14.66
C TYR A 10 -2.30 -17.25 14.22
N ILE A 11 -1.53 -16.45 13.50
CA ILE A 11 -1.95 -15.16 12.96
C ILE A 11 -1.72 -15.07 11.47
N THR A 12 -2.63 -14.41 10.75
CA THR A 12 -2.52 -14.28 9.30
C THR A 12 -2.82 -12.87 8.81
N THR A 13 -2.18 -12.48 7.70
CA THR A 13 -2.70 -11.43 6.82
C THR A 13 -3.77 -12.03 5.88
N PRO A 14 -4.49 -11.21 5.09
CA PRO A 14 -5.08 -11.73 3.85
C PRO A 14 -3.95 -12.11 2.89
N ILE A 15 -4.22 -12.99 1.95
CA ILE A 15 -3.34 -13.18 0.80
C ILE A 15 -3.61 -12.07 -0.22
N TYR A 16 -2.54 -11.49 -0.77
CA TYR A 16 -2.62 -10.28 -1.58
C TYR A 16 -2.78 -10.59 -3.06
N TYR A 17 -3.70 -9.89 -3.73
CA TYR A 17 -3.98 -10.08 -5.16
C TYR A 17 -2.91 -9.39 -6.02
N PRO A 18 -1.98 -10.12 -6.68
CA PRO A 18 -0.83 -9.55 -7.37
C PRO A 18 -1.18 -9.04 -8.77
N SER A 19 -2.23 -8.24 -8.88
CA SER A 19 -2.61 -7.61 -10.14
C SER A 19 -1.75 -6.38 -10.49
N ALA A 20 -0.89 -5.94 -9.59
CA ALA A 20 0.18 -4.95 -9.74
C ALA A 20 0.98 -4.90 -8.43
N LYS A 21 2.14 -4.18 -8.40
CA LYS A 21 2.96 -4.00 -7.18
C LYS A 21 2.13 -3.54 -5.99
N LEU A 22 2.51 -4.00 -4.79
CA LEU A 22 1.83 -3.65 -3.56
C LEU A 22 2.05 -2.16 -3.20
N HIS A 23 1.17 -1.59 -2.43
CA HIS A 23 1.24 -0.20 -1.96
C HIS A 23 1.22 -0.12 -0.43
N ILE A 24 1.37 1.07 0.13
CA ILE A 24 1.45 1.32 1.58
C ILE A 24 0.27 0.72 2.37
N GLY A 25 -0.93 0.61 1.78
CA GLY A 25 -2.08 -0.02 2.45
C GLY A 25 -1.89 -1.52 2.69
N HIS A 26 -1.20 -2.24 1.79
CA HIS A 26 -0.83 -3.65 2.01
C HIS A 26 0.26 -3.75 3.09
N ALA A 27 1.25 -2.84 3.05
CA ALA A 27 2.29 -2.77 4.06
C ALA A 27 1.70 -2.49 5.45
N TYR A 28 0.67 -1.66 5.57
CA TYR A 28 -0.01 -1.37 6.83
C TYR A 28 -0.56 -2.63 7.51
N CYS A 29 -1.35 -3.42 6.78
CA CYS A 29 -1.89 -4.68 7.28
C CYS A 29 -0.77 -5.65 7.70
N THR A 30 0.24 -5.83 6.82
CA THR A 30 1.33 -6.78 7.06
C THR A 30 2.21 -6.36 8.23
N VAL A 31 2.52 -5.07 8.37
CA VAL A 31 3.28 -4.54 9.52
C VAL A 31 2.51 -4.70 10.82
N ALA A 32 1.20 -4.48 10.83
CA ALA A 32 0.37 -4.71 12.01
C ALA A 32 0.38 -6.19 12.44
N THR A 33 0.24 -7.10 11.47
CA THR A 33 0.29 -8.55 11.71
C THR A 33 1.67 -8.98 12.21
N ASP A 34 2.75 -8.50 11.59
CA ASP A 34 4.13 -8.77 12.00
C ASP A 34 4.40 -8.24 13.42
N THR A 35 3.91 -7.05 13.73
CA THR A 35 4.07 -6.46 15.07
C THR A 35 3.38 -7.33 16.12
N MET A 36 2.18 -7.83 15.85
CA MET A 36 1.48 -8.74 16.74
C MET A 36 2.19 -10.09 16.87
N ALA A 37 2.69 -10.65 15.75
CA ALA A 37 3.46 -11.88 15.75
C ALA A 37 4.75 -11.74 16.60
N ARG A 38 5.48 -10.64 16.43
CA ARG A 38 6.69 -10.33 17.24
C ARG A 38 6.35 -10.12 18.70
N PHE A 39 5.24 -9.47 19.02
CA PHE A 39 4.77 -9.31 20.38
C PHE A 39 4.46 -10.66 21.04
N LYS A 40 3.74 -11.54 20.35
CA LYS A 40 3.44 -12.90 20.86
C LYS A 40 4.71 -13.75 21.03
N ARG A 41 5.66 -13.65 20.10
CA ARG A 41 6.98 -14.30 20.27
C ARG A 41 7.75 -13.74 21.47
N LEU A 42 7.70 -12.42 21.69
CA LEU A 42 8.32 -11.78 22.85
C LEU A 42 7.70 -12.28 24.16
N GLN A 43 6.39 -12.54 24.18
CA GLN A 43 5.68 -13.16 25.30
C GLN A 43 6.00 -14.66 25.50
N GLY A 44 6.68 -15.31 24.56
CA GLY A 44 7.07 -16.72 24.64
C GLY A 44 6.07 -17.69 23.98
N TYR A 45 5.17 -17.21 23.11
CA TYR A 45 4.36 -18.09 22.27
C TYR A 45 5.17 -18.68 21.11
N ASN A 46 4.82 -19.91 20.70
CA ASN A 46 5.21 -20.47 19.43
C ASN A 46 4.26 -19.95 18.35
N VAL A 47 4.75 -19.04 17.52
CA VAL A 47 3.91 -18.29 16.58
C VAL A 47 4.06 -18.85 15.17
N MET A 48 2.93 -19.10 14.50
CA MET A 48 2.83 -19.26 13.06
C MET A 48 2.26 -17.96 12.47
N PHE A 49 3.03 -17.25 11.67
CA PHE A 49 2.60 -16.08 10.91
C PHE A 49 2.54 -16.44 9.42
N LEU A 50 1.33 -16.49 8.87
CA LEU A 50 1.07 -16.78 7.46
C LEU A 50 0.74 -15.50 6.70
N THR A 51 1.37 -15.35 5.54
CA THR A 51 0.99 -14.38 4.49
C THR A 51 1.11 -15.06 3.12
N GLY A 52 0.72 -14.40 2.05
CA GLY A 52 0.80 -15.00 0.72
C GLY A 52 0.18 -14.14 -0.38
N THR A 53 -0.04 -14.78 -1.54
CA THR A 53 -0.62 -14.17 -2.72
C THR A 53 -1.78 -15.00 -3.27
N ASP A 54 -2.86 -14.30 -3.65
CA ASP A 54 -4.03 -14.82 -4.36
C ASP A 54 -3.84 -14.56 -5.86
N GLU A 55 -3.50 -15.61 -6.61
CA GLU A 55 -2.91 -15.48 -7.95
C GLU A 55 -3.84 -15.86 -9.09
N HIS A 56 -5.02 -16.41 -8.80
CA HIS A 56 -5.99 -16.83 -9.79
C HIS A 56 -7.01 -15.74 -10.13
N GLY A 57 -7.80 -15.97 -11.20
CA GLY A 57 -8.93 -15.13 -11.57
C GLY A 57 -8.79 -14.39 -12.89
N GLN A 58 -9.93 -13.95 -13.41
CA GLN A 58 -10.07 -13.33 -14.73
C GLN A 58 -9.21 -12.08 -14.90
N LYS A 59 -9.07 -11.27 -13.85
CA LYS A 59 -8.31 -10.02 -13.90
C LYS A 59 -6.80 -10.26 -14.11
N ILE A 60 -6.25 -11.35 -13.57
CA ILE A 60 -4.87 -11.76 -13.80
C ILE A 60 -4.71 -12.23 -15.24
N GLU A 61 -5.62 -13.11 -15.72
CA GLU A 61 -5.63 -13.61 -17.09
C GLU A 61 -5.67 -12.48 -18.11
N ASP A 62 -6.57 -11.50 -17.94
CA ASP A 62 -6.67 -10.33 -18.81
C ASP A 62 -5.37 -9.49 -18.84
N LYS A 63 -4.76 -9.28 -17.66
CA LYS A 63 -3.54 -8.49 -17.58
C LYS A 63 -2.33 -9.21 -18.17
N ALA A 64 -2.22 -10.51 -17.95
CA ALA A 64 -1.19 -11.33 -18.59
C ALA A 64 -1.33 -11.29 -20.11
N LYS A 65 -2.55 -11.44 -20.62
CA LYS A 65 -2.85 -11.31 -22.05
C LYS A 65 -2.48 -9.93 -22.61
N ALA A 66 -2.81 -8.86 -21.88
CA ALA A 66 -2.44 -7.50 -22.26
C ALA A 66 -0.92 -7.27 -22.27
N ALA A 67 -0.19 -7.95 -21.37
CA ALA A 67 1.27 -7.92 -21.28
C ALA A 67 1.98 -8.88 -22.28
N GLY A 68 1.24 -9.76 -22.98
CA GLY A 68 1.79 -10.73 -23.91
C GLY A 68 2.56 -11.88 -23.23
N VAL A 69 2.24 -12.21 -21.97
CA VAL A 69 2.88 -13.28 -21.19
C VAL A 69 1.85 -14.27 -20.69
N THR A 70 2.29 -15.41 -20.15
CA THR A 70 1.36 -16.35 -19.48
C THR A 70 0.92 -15.78 -18.12
N PRO A 71 -0.28 -16.18 -17.60
CA PRO A 71 -0.71 -15.77 -16.27
C PRO A 71 0.28 -16.15 -15.18
N GLN A 72 0.90 -17.34 -15.24
CA GLN A 72 1.93 -17.76 -14.31
C GLN A 72 3.13 -16.82 -14.34
N GLN A 73 3.65 -16.50 -15.52
CA GLN A 73 4.78 -15.57 -15.64
C GLN A 73 4.43 -14.18 -15.11
N PHE A 74 3.21 -13.71 -15.38
CA PHE A 74 2.74 -12.41 -14.90
C PHE A 74 2.75 -12.33 -13.36
N VAL A 75 2.25 -13.36 -12.67
CA VAL A 75 2.26 -13.38 -11.20
C VAL A 75 3.66 -13.61 -10.63
N ASP A 76 4.48 -14.45 -11.27
CA ASP A 76 5.89 -14.67 -10.87
C ASP A 76 6.69 -13.36 -10.91
N ASP A 77 6.54 -12.56 -11.97
CA ASP A 77 7.21 -11.27 -12.11
C ASP A 77 6.82 -10.29 -11.00
N ILE A 78 5.57 -10.34 -10.52
CA ILE A 78 5.10 -9.46 -9.43
C ILE A 78 5.50 -9.99 -8.06
N VAL A 79 5.45 -11.31 -7.86
CA VAL A 79 5.68 -11.92 -6.53
C VAL A 79 7.16 -12.08 -6.24
N THR A 80 7.91 -12.66 -7.20
CA THR A 80 9.33 -13.05 -7.02
C THR A 80 10.29 -12.19 -7.84
N GLY A 81 9.79 -11.34 -8.74
CA GLY A 81 10.60 -10.42 -9.53
C GLY A 81 11.19 -9.29 -8.71
N GLU A 82 12.08 -8.51 -9.33
CA GLU A 82 12.77 -7.37 -8.70
C GLU A 82 11.77 -6.35 -8.13
N ARG A 83 11.98 -5.96 -6.86
CA ARG A 83 11.05 -5.11 -6.07
C ARG A 83 9.62 -5.70 -6.06
N GLY A 84 9.52 -7.02 -6.06
CA GLY A 84 8.27 -7.76 -5.95
C GLY A 84 7.76 -7.86 -4.52
N VAL A 85 6.77 -8.74 -4.31
CA VAL A 85 6.14 -8.92 -2.99
C VAL A 85 7.13 -9.43 -1.96
N LEU A 86 7.94 -10.46 -2.32
CA LEU A 86 8.91 -11.05 -1.39
C LEU A 86 10.03 -10.08 -1.02
N ASP A 87 10.52 -9.31 -2.01
CA ASP A 87 11.51 -8.27 -1.75
C ASP A 87 10.95 -7.18 -0.83
N LEU A 88 9.68 -6.79 -1.02
CA LEU A 88 9.02 -5.81 -0.15
C LEU A 88 8.94 -6.31 1.30
N TRP A 89 8.55 -7.57 1.50
CA TRP A 89 8.46 -8.13 2.85
C TRP A 89 9.84 -8.27 3.51
N LYS A 90 10.86 -8.60 2.73
CA LYS A 90 12.25 -8.60 3.20
C LYS A 90 12.71 -7.19 3.57
N LEU A 91 12.48 -6.19 2.72
CA LEU A 91 12.80 -4.79 3.00
C LEU A 91 12.11 -4.31 4.28
N MET A 92 10.82 -4.58 4.44
CA MET A 92 10.00 -4.15 5.58
C MET A 92 10.29 -4.95 6.87
N ASN A 93 11.26 -5.87 6.85
CA ASN A 93 11.63 -6.74 7.97
C ASN A 93 10.43 -7.54 8.50
N ILE A 94 9.62 -8.12 7.59
CA ILE A 94 8.46 -8.94 7.94
C ILE A 94 8.92 -10.36 8.31
N SER A 95 8.52 -10.81 9.49
CA SER A 95 8.97 -12.08 10.10
C SER A 95 7.96 -13.22 9.93
N TYR A 96 7.34 -13.33 8.73
CA TYR A 96 6.44 -14.45 8.46
C TYR A 96 7.18 -15.80 8.51
N ASP A 97 6.46 -16.81 8.99
CA ASP A 97 6.97 -18.20 9.04
C ASP A 97 6.64 -18.96 7.77
N ARG A 98 5.54 -18.58 7.09
CA ARG A 98 5.09 -19.22 5.86
C ARG A 98 4.51 -18.21 4.89
N PHE A 99 4.89 -18.38 3.62
CA PHE A 99 4.33 -17.65 2.48
C PHE A 99 3.65 -18.68 1.56
N ILE A 100 2.35 -18.48 1.27
CA ILE A 100 1.59 -19.34 0.36
C ILE A 100 1.28 -18.60 -0.93
N ARG A 101 1.34 -19.33 -2.04
CA ARG A 101 0.82 -18.91 -3.34
C ARG A 101 -0.36 -19.81 -3.70
N THR A 102 -1.47 -19.24 -4.17
CA THR A 102 -2.60 -20.10 -4.56
C THR A 102 -2.29 -20.95 -5.80
N THR A 103 -1.23 -20.63 -6.53
CA THR A 103 -0.66 -21.44 -7.63
C THR A 103 0.22 -22.60 -7.18
N ASP A 104 0.52 -22.74 -5.89
CA ASP A 104 1.28 -23.89 -5.38
C ASP A 104 0.52 -25.20 -5.64
N ASP A 105 1.18 -26.20 -6.22
CA ASP A 105 0.56 -27.50 -6.61
C ASP A 105 -0.20 -28.16 -5.46
N TYR A 106 0.39 -28.14 -4.24
CA TYR A 106 -0.25 -28.75 -3.07
C TYR A 106 -1.55 -28.05 -2.68
N HIS A 107 -1.61 -26.72 -2.87
CA HIS A 107 -2.80 -25.91 -2.61
C HIS A 107 -3.87 -26.21 -3.66
N VAL A 108 -3.53 -26.16 -4.94
CA VAL A 108 -4.43 -26.49 -6.05
C VAL A 108 -5.08 -27.86 -5.85
N ALA A 109 -4.28 -28.89 -5.57
CA ALA A 109 -4.78 -30.25 -5.32
C ALA A 109 -5.67 -30.32 -4.06
N ALA A 110 -5.36 -29.56 -3.01
CA ALA A 110 -6.18 -29.50 -1.81
C ALA A 110 -7.53 -28.83 -2.10
N ILE A 111 -7.56 -27.72 -2.85
CA ILE A 111 -8.80 -27.03 -3.23
C ILE A 111 -9.72 -27.93 -4.04
N GLN A 112 -9.20 -28.73 -4.98
CA GLN A 112 -9.99 -29.70 -5.72
C GLN A 112 -10.69 -30.72 -4.79
N ARG A 113 -9.95 -31.27 -3.81
CA ARG A 113 -10.52 -32.19 -2.81
C ARG A 113 -11.56 -31.53 -1.91
N ILE A 114 -11.30 -30.31 -1.48
CA ILE A 114 -12.22 -29.51 -0.64
C ILE A 114 -13.51 -29.22 -1.38
N PHE A 115 -13.42 -28.74 -2.62
CA PHE A 115 -14.58 -28.46 -3.47
C PHE A 115 -15.43 -29.71 -3.69
N LYS A 116 -14.77 -30.83 -4.01
CA LYS A 116 -15.44 -32.12 -4.16
C LYS A 116 -16.14 -32.57 -2.87
N LYS A 117 -15.51 -32.43 -1.69
CA LYS A 117 -16.14 -32.77 -0.41
C LYS A 117 -17.39 -31.94 -0.14
N MET A 118 -17.34 -30.63 -0.39
CA MET A 118 -18.51 -29.76 -0.22
C MET A 118 -19.64 -30.13 -1.20
N HIS A 119 -19.29 -30.55 -2.42
CA HIS A 119 -20.24 -31.06 -3.41
C HIS A 119 -20.85 -32.38 -2.96
N ASP A 120 -20.03 -33.34 -2.53
CA ASP A 120 -20.50 -34.67 -2.08
C ASP A 120 -21.38 -34.57 -0.82
N ASN A 121 -21.15 -33.56 0.04
CA ASN A 121 -22.01 -33.23 1.18
C ASN A 121 -23.36 -32.57 0.78
N GLY A 122 -23.54 -32.25 -0.51
CA GLY A 122 -24.74 -31.58 -1.03
C GLY A 122 -24.80 -30.07 -0.70
N ASP A 123 -23.73 -29.47 -0.23
CA ASP A 123 -23.62 -28.04 0.06
C ASP A 123 -23.19 -27.24 -1.16
N ILE A 124 -22.64 -27.90 -2.19
CA ILE A 124 -22.43 -27.33 -3.52
C ILE A 124 -23.34 -28.07 -4.51
N TYR A 125 -24.03 -27.34 -5.36
CA TYR A 125 -24.91 -27.87 -6.39
C TYR A 125 -24.80 -27.10 -7.71
N LYS A 126 -25.11 -27.72 -8.82
CA LYS A 126 -25.05 -27.13 -10.16
C LYS A 126 -26.37 -26.39 -10.50
N GLY A 127 -26.25 -25.20 -11.08
CA GLY A 127 -27.35 -24.36 -11.46
C GLY A 127 -26.97 -23.39 -12.59
N VAL A 128 -27.85 -22.44 -12.89
CA VAL A 128 -27.57 -21.35 -13.85
C VAL A 128 -27.54 -20.04 -13.12
N TYR A 129 -26.40 -19.36 -13.17
CA TYR A 129 -26.27 -18.00 -12.65
C TYR A 129 -26.87 -17.00 -13.66
N LYS A 130 -27.75 -16.13 -13.16
CA LYS A 130 -28.25 -14.95 -13.89
C LYS A 130 -28.18 -13.75 -12.97
N GLY A 131 -27.35 -12.76 -13.31
CA GLY A 131 -27.22 -11.60 -12.48
C GLY A 131 -26.15 -10.63 -12.96
N LYS A 132 -25.67 -9.79 -12.06
CA LYS A 132 -24.68 -8.74 -12.34
C LYS A 132 -23.33 -9.13 -11.78
N TYR A 133 -22.31 -9.04 -12.60
CA TYR A 133 -20.93 -9.35 -12.22
C TYR A 133 -20.05 -8.11 -12.23
N CYS A 134 -19.39 -7.85 -11.13
CA CYS A 134 -18.36 -6.81 -11.02
C CYS A 134 -16.99 -7.42 -11.26
N LYS A 135 -16.44 -7.27 -12.46
CA LYS A 135 -15.11 -7.81 -12.83
C LYS A 135 -13.98 -7.29 -11.95
N PRO A 136 -13.91 -5.98 -11.57
CA PRO A 136 -12.85 -5.48 -10.71
C PRO A 136 -12.84 -6.03 -9.28
N CYS A 137 -14.01 -6.38 -8.73
CA CYS A 137 -14.16 -6.95 -7.39
C CYS A 137 -14.27 -8.48 -7.40
N GLU A 138 -14.43 -9.07 -8.62
CA GLU A 138 -14.71 -10.49 -8.81
C GLU A 138 -15.91 -10.95 -7.97
N SER A 139 -16.94 -10.11 -7.89
CA SER A 139 -18.11 -10.32 -7.05
C SER A 139 -19.40 -10.32 -7.86
N PHE A 140 -20.29 -11.24 -7.51
CA PHE A 140 -21.64 -11.31 -8.04
C PHE A 140 -22.61 -10.51 -7.18
N TRP A 141 -23.59 -9.89 -7.83
CA TRP A 141 -24.63 -9.08 -7.23
C TRP A 141 -25.98 -9.37 -7.86
N THR A 142 -27.02 -9.41 -7.05
CA THR A 142 -28.38 -9.33 -7.56
C THR A 142 -28.72 -7.88 -7.91
N GLU A 143 -29.74 -7.68 -8.73
CA GLU A 143 -30.22 -6.34 -9.09
C GLU A 143 -30.55 -5.49 -7.85
N SER A 144 -31.12 -6.13 -6.82
CA SER A 144 -31.51 -5.49 -5.55
C SER A 144 -30.33 -5.08 -4.66
N GLN A 145 -29.16 -5.65 -4.87
CA GLN A 145 -27.95 -5.35 -4.09
C GLN A 145 -27.13 -4.21 -4.69
N LEU A 146 -27.41 -3.81 -5.92
CA LEU A 146 -26.71 -2.72 -6.58
C LEU A 146 -27.03 -1.37 -5.93
N LYS A 147 -26.05 -0.46 -5.92
CA LYS A 147 -26.24 0.95 -5.54
C LYS A 147 -26.22 1.79 -6.81
N ASP A 148 -27.36 2.41 -7.14
CA ASP A 148 -27.52 3.20 -8.37
C ASP A 148 -27.11 2.42 -9.65
N GLY A 149 -27.43 1.12 -9.71
CA GLY A 149 -27.07 0.24 -10.82
C GLY A 149 -25.60 -0.18 -10.87
N LYS A 150 -24.80 0.13 -9.82
CA LYS A 150 -23.37 -0.12 -9.75
C LYS A 150 -22.99 -1.05 -8.62
N CYS A 151 -21.77 -1.59 -8.69
CA CYS A 151 -21.22 -2.44 -7.65
C CYS A 151 -21.19 -1.71 -6.29
N PRO A 152 -21.81 -2.26 -5.24
CA PRO A 152 -21.87 -1.61 -3.93
C PRO A 152 -20.51 -1.52 -3.24
N ASP A 153 -19.54 -2.39 -3.59
CA ASP A 153 -18.20 -2.40 -2.99
C ASP A 153 -17.27 -1.35 -3.60
N CYS A 154 -17.31 -1.17 -4.92
CA CYS A 154 -16.33 -0.31 -5.60
C CYS A 154 -16.94 0.83 -6.44
N GLY A 155 -18.28 0.90 -6.57
CA GLY A 155 -19.00 1.93 -7.32
C GLY A 155 -18.84 1.88 -8.84
N ARG A 156 -18.25 0.79 -9.40
CA ARG A 156 -18.04 0.63 -10.84
C ARG A 156 -19.23 -0.05 -11.52
N GLU A 157 -19.32 0.11 -12.84
CA GLU A 157 -20.30 -0.57 -13.67
C GLU A 157 -20.19 -2.09 -13.51
N VAL A 158 -21.34 -2.77 -13.54
CA VAL A 158 -21.46 -4.22 -13.53
C VAL A 158 -21.95 -4.71 -14.89
N GLN A 159 -21.63 -5.96 -15.22
CA GLN A 159 -22.02 -6.59 -16.49
C GLN A 159 -23.06 -7.68 -16.24
N ASP A 160 -23.99 -7.86 -17.17
CA ASP A 160 -24.87 -9.02 -17.15
C ASP A 160 -24.04 -10.29 -17.32
N ALA A 161 -24.31 -11.29 -16.50
CA ALA A 161 -23.69 -12.59 -16.57
C ALA A 161 -24.80 -13.69 -16.52
N GLU A 162 -24.76 -14.57 -17.48
CA GLU A 162 -25.60 -15.79 -17.52
C GLU A 162 -24.68 -16.95 -17.89
N GLU A 163 -24.41 -17.84 -16.91
CA GLU A 163 -23.57 -19.00 -17.16
C GLU A 163 -24.00 -20.19 -16.27
N GLU A 164 -23.75 -21.41 -16.74
CA GLU A 164 -23.84 -22.59 -15.89
C GLU A 164 -22.73 -22.51 -14.83
N ALA A 165 -23.10 -22.73 -13.58
CA ALA A 165 -22.18 -22.59 -12.47
C ALA A 165 -22.56 -23.51 -11.32
N TYR A 166 -21.60 -23.73 -10.41
CA TYR A 166 -21.85 -24.33 -9.12
C TYR A 166 -22.17 -23.27 -8.08
N PHE A 167 -23.07 -23.60 -7.14
CA PHE A 167 -23.52 -22.73 -6.07
C PHE A 167 -23.27 -23.38 -4.72
N PHE A 168 -22.71 -22.61 -3.77
CA PHE A 168 -22.62 -22.99 -2.38
C PHE A 168 -23.89 -22.54 -1.63
N ARG A 169 -24.50 -23.43 -0.86
CA ARG A 169 -25.73 -23.18 -0.08
C ARG A 169 -25.45 -22.27 1.11
N LEU A 170 -25.00 -21.04 0.85
CA LEU A 170 -24.69 -20.06 1.88
C LEU A 170 -25.91 -19.73 2.74
N SER A 171 -27.10 -19.66 2.14
CA SER A 171 -28.38 -19.41 2.81
C SER A 171 -28.67 -20.42 3.94
N LYS A 172 -28.24 -21.68 3.79
CA LYS A 172 -28.38 -22.75 4.81
C LYS A 172 -27.69 -22.39 6.14
N TYR A 173 -26.66 -21.56 6.09
CA TYR A 173 -25.82 -21.22 7.25
C TYR A 173 -26.15 -19.86 7.87
N ALA A 174 -27.16 -19.13 7.33
CA ALA A 174 -27.46 -17.76 7.71
C ALA A 174 -27.68 -17.59 9.23
N ASP A 175 -28.53 -18.40 9.84
CA ASP A 175 -28.82 -18.30 11.28
C ASP A 175 -27.58 -18.56 12.15
N ARG A 176 -26.74 -19.55 11.76
CA ARG A 176 -25.52 -19.88 12.48
C ARG A 176 -24.46 -18.79 12.36
N VAL A 177 -24.37 -18.17 11.20
CA VAL A 177 -23.46 -17.03 10.97
C VAL A 177 -23.96 -15.81 11.73
N GLN A 178 -25.26 -15.56 11.74
CA GLN A 178 -25.84 -14.48 12.53
C GLN A 178 -25.54 -14.65 14.02
N ASP A 179 -25.80 -15.82 14.58
CA ASP A 179 -25.51 -16.14 15.98
C ASP A 179 -24.02 -15.94 16.31
N LEU A 180 -23.12 -16.41 15.45
CA LEU A 180 -21.68 -16.19 15.58
C LEU A 180 -21.32 -14.70 15.67
N LEU A 181 -21.90 -13.87 14.79
CA LEU A 181 -21.57 -12.44 14.72
C LEU A 181 -22.18 -11.63 15.86
N GLU A 182 -23.39 -11.98 16.31
CA GLU A 182 -24.12 -11.21 17.34
C GLU A 182 -23.71 -11.59 18.76
N ASN A 183 -23.44 -12.87 19.01
CA ASN A 183 -23.31 -13.44 20.35
C ASN A 183 -21.90 -13.83 20.75
N THR A 184 -20.91 -13.56 19.89
CA THR A 184 -19.48 -13.81 20.19
C THR A 184 -18.59 -12.62 19.83
N ASP A 185 -17.31 -12.69 20.24
CA ASP A 185 -16.27 -11.73 19.86
C ASP A 185 -15.51 -12.17 18.58
N PHE A 186 -16.15 -12.99 17.75
CA PHE A 186 -15.54 -13.51 16.51
C PHE A 186 -15.14 -12.41 15.53
N LEU A 187 -15.96 -11.36 15.39
CA LEU A 187 -15.67 -10.23 14.50
C LEU A 187 -15.45 -8.93 15.29
N GLU A 188 -14.30 -8.31 15.11
CA GLU A 188 -13.97 -7.00 15.66
C GLU A 188 -13.48 -6.03 14.57
N PRO A 189 -13.59 -4.72 14.78
CA PRO A 189 -14.33 -4.04 15.85
C PRO A 189 -15.86 -4.19 15.69
N ARG A 190 -16.62 -3.90 16.73
CA ARG A 190 -18.09 -4.07 16.74
C ARG A 190 -18.82 -3.31 15.62
N SER A 191 -18.24 -2.24 15.11
CA SER A 191 -18.77 -1.53 13.94
C SER A 191 -18.87 -2.43 12.70
N ARG A 192 -17.96 -3.39 12.52
CA ARG A 192 -17.99 -4.36 11.42
C ARG A 192 -19.10 -5.37 11.57
N VAL A 193 -19.40 -5.79 12.80
CA VAL A 193 -20.56 -6.64 13.06
C VAL A 193 -21.84 -5.96 12.60
N ASN A 194 -22.05 -4.71 13.02
CA ASN A 194 -23.24 -3.94 12.63
C ASN A 194 -23.34 -3.78 11.10
N GLU A 195 -22.22 -3.56 10.43
CA GLU A 195 -22.16 -3.48 8.97
C GLU A 195 -22.58 -4.81 8.31
N MET A 196 -22.03 -5.94 8.77
CA MET A 196 -22.36 -7.27 8.22
C MET A 196 -23.82 -7.64 8.45
N ILE A 197 -24.32 -7.43 9.67
CA ILE A 197 -25.71 -7.72 10.02
C ILE A 197 -26.68 -6.88 9.16
N ASN A 198 -26.47 -5.57 9.09
CA ASN A 198 -27.41 -4.68 8.40
C ASN A 198 -27.36 -4.81 6.88
N ASN A 199 -26.17 -5.00 6.29
CA ASN A 199 -26.00 -4.99 4.85
C ASN A 199 -26.18 -6.37 4.18
N PHE A 200 -25.97 -7.47 4.94
CA PHE A 200 -25.94 -8.81 4.35
C PHE A 200 -26.87 -9.80 5.05
N ILE A 201 -26.89 -9.87 6.37
CA ILE A 201 -27.69 -10.87 7.11
C ILE A 201 -29.18 -10.51 7.08
N LYS A 202 -29.55 -9.28 7.47
CA LYS A 202 -30.95 -8.85 7.49
C LYS A 202 -31.66 -8.87 6.13
N PRO A 203 -31.01 -8.51 5.01
CA PRO A 203 -31.61 -8.66 3.69
C PRO A 203 -31.82 -10.12 3.27
N GLY A 204 -31.16 -11.07 3.93
CA GLY A 204 -31.13 -12.49 3.62
C GLY A 204 -29.89 -12.88 2.84
N LEU A 205 -29.24 -13.98 3.25
CA LEU A 205 -28.14 -14.55 2.50
C LEU A 205 -28.66 -15.40 1.35
N GLU A 206 -28.19 -15.12 0.15
CA GLU A 206 -28.43 -15.94 -1.05
C GLU A 206 -27.29 -16.95 -1.26
N ASP A 207 -27.56 -18.04 -1.97
CA ASP A 207 -26.55 -19.01 -2.33
C ASP A 207 -25.48 -18.40 -3.22
N LEU A 208 -24.24 -18.72 -2.94
CA LEU A 208 -23.08 -18.10 -3.56
C LEU A 208 -22.64 -18.88 -4.80
N CYS A 209 -22.52 -18.22 -5.95
CA CYS A 209 -21.90 -18.80 -7.14
C CYS A 209 -20.42 -19.07 -6.87
N VAL A 210 -19.97 -20.32 -7.02
CA VAL A 210 -18.62 -20.79 -6.61
C VAL A 210 -17.82 -21.45 -7.71
N SER A 211 -18.27 -21.32 -8.97
CA SER A 211 -17.46 -21.69 -10.13
C SER A 211 -17.67 -20.74 -11.30
N ARG A 212 -16.77 -20.78 -12.27
CA ARG A 212 -16.80 -19.97 -13.48
C ARG A 212 -16.44 -20.81 -14.69
N THR A 213 -17.01 -20.43 -15.84
CA THR A 213 -16.69 -21.00 -17.16
C THR A 213 -16.12 -19.97 -18.13
N SER A 214 -16.19 -18.69 -17.78
CA SER A 214 -15.84 -17.55 -18.64
C SER A 214 -14.33 -17.26 -18.73
N PHE A 215 -13.51 -17.91 -17.92
CA PHE A 215 -12.03 -17.83 -17.95
C PHE A 215 -11.42 -19.17 -17.51
N THR A 216 -10.11 -19.35 -17.75
CA THR A 216 -9.42 -20.62 -17.51
C THR A 216 -8.34 -20.56 -16.43
N TRP A 217 -7.89 -19.37 -16.04
CA TRP A 217 -6.87 -19.18 -15.02
C TRP A 217 -7.46 -19.30 -13.61
N GLY A 218 -7.50 -20.52 -13.10
CA GLY A 218 -8.06 -20.88 -11.78
C GLY A 218 -7.87 -22.36 -11.51
N VAL A 219 -8.27 -22.82 -10.31
CA VAL A 219 -8.24 -24.24 -9.95
C VAL A 219 -9.33 -24.98 -10.71
N PRO A 220 -9.00 -25.95 -11.59
CA PRO A 220 -10.01 -26.72 -12.33
C PRO A 220 -10.87 -27.56 -11.39
N VAL A 221 -12.18 -27.64 -11.65
CA VAL A 221 -13.05 -28.63 -11.02
C VAL A 221 -12.77 -29.99 -11.64
N ASP A 222 -12.15 -30.91 -10.90
CA ASP A 222 -11.63 -32.18 -11.42
C ASP A 222 -12.71 -33.11 -11.99
N PHE A 223 -13.92 -33.09 -11.44
CA PHE A 223 -15.06 -33.90 -11.93
C PHE A 223 -15.90 -33.17 -12.98
N ASP A 224 -15.64 -31.89 -13.28
CA ASP A 224 -16.28 -31.10 -14.35
C ASP A 224 -15.28 -30.07 -14.92
N PRO A 225 -14.35 -30.49 -15.79
CA PRO A 225 -13.20 -29.70 -16.24
C PRO A 225 -13.56 -28.42 -17.03
N GLY A 226 -14.83 -28.22 -17.39
CA GLY A 226 -15.31 -26.96 -18.00
C GLY A 226 -15.44 -25.81 -17.02
N HIS A 227 -15.29 -26.07 -15.72
CA HIS A 227 -15.40 -25.10 -14.65
C HIS A 227 -14.07 -24.88 -13.92
N VAL A 228 -13.81 -23.65 -13.49
CA VAL A 228 -12.79 -23.33 -12.50
C VAL A 228 -13.45 -22.92 -11.19
N VAL A 229 -12.82 -23.26 -10.08
CA VAL A 229 -13.27 -22.90 -8.73
C VAL A 229 -13.25 -21.39 -8.57
N TYR A 230 -14.28 -20.83 -7.94
CA TYR A 230 -14.37 -19.42 -7.62
C TYR A 230 -13.24 -18.98 -6.68
N VAL A 231 -12.64 -17.85 -7.02
CA VAL A 231 -11.42 -17.33 -6.37
C VAL A 231 -11.50 -17.27 -4.84
N TRP A 232 -12.68 -17.00 -4.27
CA TRP A 232 -12.81 -16.90 -2.81
C TRP A 232 -12.82 -18.26 -2.08
N ILE A 233 -13.24 -19.37 -2.70
CA ILE A 233 -12.99 -20.72 -2.12
C ILE A 233 -11.51 -21.00 -2.13
N ASP A 234 -10.88 -20.79 -3.27
CA ASP A 234 -9.43 -20.91 -3.45
C ASP A 234 -8.67 -20.08 -2.41
N ALA A 235 -8.95 -18.77 -2.36
CA ALA A 235 -8.29 -17.85 -1.47
C ALA A 235 -8.49 -18.16 0.02
N LEU A 236 -9.73 -18.48 0.48
CA LEU A 236 -10.00 -18.62 1.92
C LEU A 236 -9.41 -19.88 2.54
N PHE A 237 -9.36 -20.99 1.80
CA PHE A 237 -8.76 -22.22 2.32
C PHE A 237 -7.23 -22.17 2.40
N ASN A 238 -6.57 -21.11 1.90
CA ASN A 238 -5.14 -20.92 2.09
C ASN A 238 -4.71 -21.06 3.57
N TYR A 239 -5.54 -20.52 4.48
CA TYR A 239 -5.29 -20.51 5.92
C TYR A 239 -5.13 -21.90 6.53
N MET A 240 -5.71 -22.92 5.92
CA MET A 240 -5.64 -24.30 6.36
C MET A 240 -4.69 -25.14 5.51
N THR A 241 -4.71 -24.96 4.17
CA THR A 241 -3.84 -25.71 3.27
C THR A 241 -2.36 -25.42 3.54
N ALA A 242 -2.03 -24.19 3.92
CA ALA A 242 -0.70 -23.81 4.36
C ALA A 242 -0.25 -24.54 5.64
N LEU A 243 -1.16 -25.14 6.40
CA LEU A 243 -0.84 -25.95 7.58
C LEU A 243 -0.87 -27.46 7.31
N GLY A 244 -1.26 -27.89 6.10
CA GLY A 244 -1.34 -29.30 5.72
C GLY A 244 -2.78 -29.84 5.59
N PHE A 245 -3.80 -28.98 5.61
CA PHE A 245 -5.15 -29.45 5.38
C PHE A 245 -5.32 -29.95 3.93
N GLU A 246 -5.78 -31.18 3.78
CA GLU A 246 -5.98 -31.86 2.48
C GLU A 246 -4.67 -31.97 1.65
N ASN A 247 -3.52 -31.97 2.26
CA ASN A 247 -2.24 -32.20 1.59
C ASN A 247 -1.19 -32.74 2.56
N ASP A 248 -0.12 -33.33 2.01
CA ASP A 248 1.00 -33.92 2.78
C ASP A 248 2.24 -33.00 2.79
N LYS A 249 2.12 -31.76 2.32
CA LYS A 249 3.25 -30.81 2.28
C LYS A 249 3.64 -30.35 3.67
N TYR A 250 2.65 -30.12 4.53
CA TYR A 250 2.83 -29.64 5.90
C TYR A 250 2.03 -30.48 6.88
N HIS A 251 2.40 -30.44 8.15
CA HIS A 251 1.80 -31.26 9.22
C HIS A 251 1.53 -30.43 10.49
N ASP A 252 1.25 -29.13 10.31
CA ASP A 252 1.11 -28.15 11.40
C ASP A 252 -0.35 -27.90 11.79
N LEU A 253 -1.32 -28.53 11.09
CA LEU A 253 -2.74 -28.23 11.26
C LEU A 253 -3.22 -28.41 12.71
N GLU A 254 -2.90 -29.54 13.34
CA GLU A 254 -3.31 -29.84 14.71
C GLU A 254 -2.69 -28.90 15.74
N ALA A 255 -1.49 -28.36 15.44
CA ALA A 255 -0.78 -27.47 16.34
C ALA A 255 -1.31 -26.03 16.29
N PHE A 256 -1.75 -25.55 15.12
CA PHE A 256 -2.04 -24.15 14.91
C PHE A 256 -3.51 -23.84 14.55
N TRP A 257 -4.27 -24.81 14.02
CA TRP A 257 -5.68 -24.57 13.75
C TRP A 257 -6.55 -24.88 14.98
N PRO A 258 -7.54 -24.07 15.35
CA PRO A 258 -8.00 -22.84 14.65
C PRO A 258 -7.09 -21.63 14.86
N ALA A 259 -7.05 -20.75 13.84
CA ALA A 259 -6.31 -19.49 13.91
C ALA A 259 -6.79 -18.62 15.07
N ASP A 260 -5.83 -17.96 15.75
CA ASP A 260 -6.13 -17.03 16.83
C ASP A 260 -6.73 -15.72 16.27
N VAL A 261 -6.20 -15.22 15.13
CA VAL A 261 -6.77 -14.07 14.46
C VAL A 261 -6.40 -14.00 12.98
N HIS A 262 -7.37 -13.62 12.16
CA HIS A 262 -7.18 -13.15 10.79
C HIS A 262 -7.27 -11.61 10.78
N PHE A 263 -6.18 -10.91 10.46
CA PHE A 263 -6.23 -9.47 10.18
C PHE A 263 -6.58 -9.25 8.73
N VAL A 264 -7.63 -8.47 8.47
CA VAL A 264 -8.13 -8.23 7.11
C VAL A 264 -8.56 -6.77 6.93
N GLY A 265 -8.42 -6.24 5.72
CA GLY A 265 -8.99 -4.96 5.38
C GLY A 265 -10.53 -4.99 5.41
N LYS A 266 -11.15 -3.89 5.77
CA LYS A 266 -12.62 -3.81 5.91
C LYS A 266 -13.38 -4.19 4.64
N GLU A 267 -12.76 -4.06 3.46
CA GLU A 267 -13.33 -4.41 2.15
C GLU A 267 -13.57 -5.90 1.97
N ILE A 268 -12.85 -6.74 2.70
CA ILE A 268 -12.95 -8.20 2.59
C ILE A 268 -13.51 -8.86 3.85
N VAL A 269 -13.97 -8.06 4.82
CA VAL A 269 -14.58 -8.58 6.06
C VAL A 269 -15.76 -9.52 5.75
N ARG A 270 -16.60 -9.21 4.75
CA ARG A 270 -17.74 -10.07 4.36
C ARG A 270 -17.28 -11.50 4.04
N PHE A 271 -16.19 -11.64 3.30
CA PHE A 271 -15.68 -12.96 2.91
C PHE A 271 -15.15 -13.74 4.12
N HIS A 272 -14.52 -13.07 5.06
CA HIS A 272 -13.90 -13.71 6.23
C HIS A 272 -14.86 -13.92 7.40
N SER A 273 -15.95 -13.14 7.49
CA SER A 273 -16.88 -13.21 8.63
C SER A 273 -18.22 -13.86 8.30
N ILE A 274 -18.56 -14.00 7.01
CA ILE A 274 -19.80 -14.66 6.57
C ILE A 274 -19.49 -15.91 5.78
N ILE A 275 -18.74 -15.78 4.67
CA ILE A 275 -18.51 -16.87 3.72
C ILE A 275 -17.56 -17.91 4.31
N TRP A 276 -16.42 -17.48 4.86
CA TRP A 276 -15.43 -18.38 5.45
C TRP A 276 -16.00 -19.27 6.58
N PRO A 277 -16.65 -18.73 7.62
CA PRO A 277 -17.24 -19.57 8.64
C PRO A 277 -18.33 -20.51 8.09
N ALA A 278 -19.15 -20.09 7.13
CA ALA A 278 -20.14 -20.96 6.51
C ALA A 278 -19.51 -22.16 5.76
N MET A 279 -18.40 -21.93 5.05
CA MET A 279 -17.65 -23.02 4.38
C MET A 279 -17.04 -24.00 5.39
N LEU A 280 -16.46 -23.48 6.48
CA LEU A 280 -15.95 -24.32 7.57
C LEU A 280 -17.06 -25.14 8.25
N MET A 281 -18.22 -24.52 8.47
CA MET A 281 -19.41 -25.20 9.01
C MET A 281 -19.91 -26.33 8.10
N SER A 282 -19.84 -26.14 6.78
CA SER A 282 -20.18 -27.15 5.77
C SER A 282 -19.29 -28.39 5.87
N LEU A 283 -18.06 -28.22 6.24
CA LEU A 283 -17.08 -29.30 6.41
C LEU A 283 -16.95 -29.79 7.86
N ASN A 284 -17.78 -29.27 8.78
CA ASN A 284 -17.71 -29.53 10.23
C ASN A 284 -16.32 -29.26 10.82
N LEU A 285 -15.67 -28.19 10.35
CA LEU A 285 -14.34 -27.78 10.81
C LEU A 285 -14.45 -26.70 11.91
N PRO A 286 -13.50 -26.62 12.85
CA PRO A 286 -13.42 -25.53 13.82
C PRO A 286 -13.28 -24.19 13.13
N LEU A 287 -13.94 -23.15 13.70
CA LEU A 287 -13.84 -21.78 13.21
C LEU A 287 -12.61 -21.08 13.78
N PRO A 288 -12.00 -20.13 13.07
CA PRO A 288 -10.99 -19.26 13.65
C PRO A 288 -11.56 -18.53 14.87
N LYS A 289 -10.72 -18.20 15.85
CA LYS A 289 -11.18 -17.55 17.09
C LYS A 289 -11.62 -16.11 16.84
N LYS A 290 -10.95 -15.41 15.91
CA LYS A 290 -11.23 -14.00 15.64
C LYS A 290 -10.92 -13.59 14.19
N VAL A 291 -11.74 -12.68 13.67
CA VAL A 291 -11.49 -11.86 12.47
C VAL A 291 -11.45 -10.40 12.91
N TYR A 292 -10.37 -9.69 12.59
CA TYR A 292 -10.26 -8.27 12.86
C TYR A 292 -10.23 -7.45 11.57
N GLY A 293 -11.28 -6.66 11.34
CA GLY A 293 -11.44 -5.83 10.14
C GLY A 293 -10.86 -4.44 10.34
N HIS A 294 -9.61 -4.21 9.90
CA HIS A 294 -8.96 -2.91 10.04
C HIS A 294 -9.46 -1.88 9.02
N GLY A 295 -9.25 -0.59 9.33
CA GLY A 295 -9.57 0.53 8.46
C GLY A 295 -8.62 0.69 7.28
N TRP A 296 -8.98 1.56 6.33
CA TRP A 296 -8.13 1.90 5.19
C TRP A 296 -7.13 3.01 5.53
N LEU A 297 -5.99 2.98 4.85
CA LEU A 297 -5.19 4.18 4.67
C LEU A 297 -5.72 4.94 3.45
N LEU A 298 -6.18 6.17 3.70
CA LEU A 298 -6.68 7.10 2.70
C LEU A 298 -5.57 8.08 2.33
N LEU A 299 -5.59 8.58 1.10
CA LEU A 299 -4.74 9.68 0.65
C LEU A 299 -5.66 10.82 0.22
N ASP A 300 -5.45 12.03 0.76
CA ASP A 300 -6.30 13.21 0.53
C ASP A 300 -7.81 12.94 0.75
N GLY A 301 -8.12 12.15 1.79
CA GLY A 301 -9.49 11.75 2.14
C GLY A 301 -10.13 10.72 1.20
N GLY A 302 -9.39 10.20 0.22
CA GLY A 302 -9.86 9.18 -0.73
C GLY A 302 -9.10 7.86 -0.67
N LYS A 303 -9.76 6.76 -1.08
CA LYS A 303 -9.10 5.44 -1.18
C LYS A 303 -7.96 5.50 -2.19
N MET A 304 -6.78 4.97 -1.82
CA MET A 304 -5.67 4.78 -2.74
C MET A 304 -6.10 3.84 -3.87
N SER A 305 -5.85 4.26 -5.10
CA SER A 305 -6.17 3.47 -6.29
C SER A 305 -5.15 3.71 -7.39
N LYS A 306 -4.62 2.64 -7.96
CA LYS A 306 -3.65 2.70 -9.07
C LYS A 306 -4.24 3.39 -10.30
N SER A 307 -5.52 3.24 -10.54
CA SER A 307 -6.22 3.92 -11.64
C SER A 307 -6.35 5.44 -11.44
N LYS A 308 -6.19 5.93 -10.21
CA LYS A 308 -6.18 7.36 -9.88
C LYS A 308 -4.77 7.95 -9.81
N GLY A 309 -3.72 7.12 -9.91
CA GLY A 309 -2.33 7.57 -9.80
C GLY A 309 -1.91 8.06 -8.40
N ASN A 310 -2.73 7.82 -7.37
CA ASN A 310 -2.50 8.29 -6.00
C ASN A 310 -1.97 7.19 -5.07
N VAL A 311 -1.08 6.33 -5.57
CA VAL A 311 -0.50 5.23 -4.80
C VAL A 311 0.82 5.64 -4.19
N VAL A 312 0.99 5.40 -2.90
CA VAL A 312 2.26 5.63 -2.19
C VAL A 312 3.09 4.34 -2.20
N ASP A 313 4.30 4.43 -2.74
CA ASP A 313 5.24 3.31 -2.84
C ASP A 313 5.99 3.11 -1.51
N PRO A 314 5.79 1.99 -0.80
CA PRO A 314 6.47 1.71 0.45
C PRO A 314 7.99 1.55 0.31
N TYR A 315 8.51 1.17 -0.85
CA TYR A 315 9.95 1.12 -1.12
C TYR A 315 10.59 2.50 -1.00
N VAL A 316 10.01 3.49 -1.67
CA VAL A 316 10.50 4.88 -1.64
C VAL A 316 10.54 5.40 -0.22
N LEU A 317 9.48 5.15 0.56
CA LEU A 317 9.41 5.62 1.94
C LEU A 317 10.41 4.89 2.86
N ALA A 318 10.55 3.57 2.73
CA ALA A 318 11.48 2.79 3.54
C ALA A 318 12.95 3.13 3.24
N GLU A 319 13.30 3.34 1.96
CA GLU A 319 14.65 3.74 1.55
C GLU A 319 15.02 5.15 2.03
N ARG A 320 14.05 6.08 2.08
CA ARG A 320 14.31 7.48 2.49
C ARG A 320 14.29 7.68 4.00
N PHE A 321 13.34 7.08 4.70
CA PHE A 321 13.08 7.34 6.11
C PHE A 321 13.56 6.23 7.05
N GLY A 322 13.91 5.08 6.49
CA GLY A 322 14.21 3.88 7.25
C GLY A 322 12.96 3.05 7.56
N VAL A 323 13.17 1.75 7.62
CA VAL A 323 12.09 0.76 7.80
C VAL A 323 11.39 0.94 9.14
N ASP A 324 12.15 1.05 10.23
CA ASP A 324 11.59 1.19 11.58
C ASP A 324 10.75 2.47 11.76
N ALA A 325 11.19 3.58 11.15
CA ALA A 325 10.43 4.83 11.17
C ALA A 325 9.10 4.70 10.43
N LEU A 326 9.09 4.02 9.27
CA LEU A 326 7.87 3.76 8.52
C LEU A 326 6.92 2.81 9.27
N ARG A 327 7.44 1.71 9.85
CA ARG A 327 6.67 0.78 10.68
C ARG A 327 6.02 1.49 11.88
N PHE A 328 6.79 2.31 12.57
CA PHE A 328 6.32 3.11 13.69
C PHE A 328 5.19 4.05 13.27
N PHE A 329 5.38 4.83 12.21
CA PHE A 329 4.38 5.76 11.71
C PHE A 329 3.05 5.07 11.39
N LEU A 330 3.09 3.95 10.68
CA LEU A 330 1.89 3.20 10.28
C LEU A 330 1.03 2.78 11.47
N LEU A 331 1.66 2.44 12.61
CA LEU A 331 0.94 1.96 13.79
C LEU A 331 0.74 3.01 14.89
N ARG A 332 1.44 4.16 14.77
CA ARG A 332 1.35 5.28 15.72
C ARG A 332 0.27 6.29 15.35
N SER A 333 0.10 6.54 14.05
CA SER A 333 -0.68 7.68 13.57
C SER A 333 -2.17 7.41 13.45
N PHE A 334 -2.59 6.14 13.41
CA PHE A 334 -3.99 5.77 13.15
C PHE A 334 -4.49 4.69 14.11
N PRO A 335 -5.75 4.78 14.59
CA PRO A 335 -6.39 3.65 15.26
C PRO A 335 -6.59 2.51 14.25
N PHE A 336 -6.13 1.29 14.58
CA PHE A 336 -6.12 0.16 13.63
C PHE A 336 -7.52 -0.21 13.10
N GLY A 337 -8.56 -0.10 13.93
CA GLY A 337 -9.95 -0.40 13.53
C GLY A 337 -10.67 0.70 12.73
N SER A 338 -10.03 1.85 12.48
CA SER A 338 -10.61 3.02 11.80
C SER A 338 -9.78 3.43 10.60
N ASP A 339 -10.41 4.18 9.67
CA ASP A 339 -9.68 4.74 8.54
C ASP A 339 -8.68 5.80 9.01
N GLY A 340 -7.50 5.82 8.39
CA GLY A 340 -6.46 6.79 8.64
C GLY A 340 -6.11 7.59 7.37
N ASN A 341 -5.85 8.88 7.51
CA ASN A 341 -5.44 9.72 6.39
C ASN A 341 -3.91 9.84 6.35
N PHE A 342 -3.29 9.21 5.36
CA PHE A 342 -1.84 9.27 5.15
C PHE A 342 -1.46 10.59 4.49
N SER A 343 -0.37 11.21 4.98
CA SER A 343 0.34 12.26 4.25
C SER A 343 1.84 12.17 4.51
N ASN A 344 2.66 12.57 3.54
CA ASN A 344 4.10 12.63 3.70
C ASN A 344 4.51 13.61 4.80
N GLU A 345 3.79 14.71 4.94
CA GLU A 345 4.03 15.69 6.00
C GLU A 345 3.80 15.10 7.40
N ALA A 346 2.71 14.34 7.58
CA ALA A 346 2.43 13.66 8.85
C ALA A 346 3.51 12.62 9.17
N LEU A 347 4.01 11.87 8.19
CA LEU A 347 5.11 10.93 8.34
C LEU A 347 6.39 11.65 8.84
N ILE A 348 6.81 12.71 8.14
CA ILE A 348 8.02 13.46 8.49
C ILE A 348 7.89 14.10 9.88
N ASN A 349 6.73 14.69 10.19
CA ASN A 349 6.48 15.30 11.49
C ASN A 349 6.49 14.27 12.62
N THR A 350 5.91 13.09 12.43
CA THR A 350 5.96 11.99 13.41
C THR A 350 7.40 11.53 13.66
N ILE A 351 8.21 11.40 12.60
CA ILE A 351 9.63 11.05 12.74
C ILE A 351 10.37 12.14 13.52
N ASN A 352 10.17 13.41 13.18
CA ASN A 352 10.87 14.51 13.83
C ASN A 352 10.49 14.68 15.31
N VAL A 353 9.21 14.56 15.64
CA VAL A 353 8.69 14.79 16.99
C VAL A 353 8.90 13.56 17.86
N ASP A 354 8.28 12.43 17.51
CA ASP A 354 8.28 11.25 18.38
C ASP A 354 9.64 10.53 18.35
N LEU A 355 10.22 10.32 17.16
CA LEU A 355 11.44 9.51 17.05
C LEU A 355 12.73 10.32 17.24
N ALA A 356 12.89 11.46 16.58
CA ALA A 356 14.12 12.23 16.69
C ALA A 356 14.19 13.04 17.99
N ASN A 357 13.15 13.84 18.31
CA ASN A 357 13.17 14.71 19.49
C ASN A 357 12.92 13.96 20.79
N ASP A 358 11.93 13.05 20.84
CA ASP A 358 11.58 12.39 22.10
C ASP A 358 12.50 11.18 22.36
N LEU A 359 12.38 10.12 21.56
CA LEU A 359 13.13 8.87 21.79
C LEU A 359 14.63 9.05 21.52
N GLY A 360 14.98 9.56 20.34
CA GLY A 360 16.37 9.69 19.90
C GLY A 360 17.18 10.63 20.79
N ASN A 361 16.59 11.75 21.19
CA ASN A 361 17.21 12.70 22.09
C ASN A 361 17.38 12.13 23.51
N LEU A 362 16.35 11.44 24.05
CA LEU A 362 16.45 10.77 25.35
C LEU A 362 17.65 9.80 25.39
N VAL A 363 17.74 8.90 24.40
CA VAL A 363 18.81 7.90 24.31
C VAL A 363 20.18 8.58 24.16
N SER A 364 20.30 9.50 23.20
CA SER A 364 21.58 10.13 22.89
C SER A 364 22.10 11.02 24.04
N ARG A 365 21.24 11.86 24.65
CA ARG A 365 21.61 12.71 25.79
C ARG A 365 22.00 11.89 27.01
N THR A 366 21.23 10.85 27.31
CA THR A 366 21.50 10.02 28.50
C THR A 366 22.86 9.32 28.41
N ILE A 367 23.10 8.66 27.25
CA ILE A 367 24.39 7.97 27.01
C ILE A 367 25.57 8.97 27.00
N ALA A 368 25.39 10.10 26.31
CA ALA A 368 26.44 11.13 26.26
C ALA A 368 26.79 11.68 27.66
N MET A 369 25.78 11.89 28.51
CA MET A 369 26.03 12.33 29.90
C MET A 369 26.68 11.21 30.73
N ALA A 370 26.25 9.97 30.61
CA ALA A 370 26.85 8.84 31.28
C ALA A 370 28.35 8.73 30.94
N GLN A 371 28.69 8.75 29.67
CA GLN A 371 30.09 8.69 29.21
C GLN A 371 30.92 9.92 29.57
N LYS A 372 30.33 11.11 29.45
CA LYS A 372 31.03 12.35 29.79
C LYS A 372 31.43 12.43 31.26
N TYR A 373 30.56 11.96 32.17
CA TYR A 373 30.75 12.13 33.59
C TYR A 373 31.39 10.93 34.28
N PHE A 374 31.24 9.72 33.72
CA PHE A 374 31.70 8.48 34.33
C PHE A 374 32.53 7.58 33.40
N GLY A 375 32.68 7.94 32.13
CA GLY A 375 33.36 7.10 31.16
C GLY A 375 32.43 5.97 30.64
N GLU A 376 33.02 4.82 30.35
CA GLU A 376 32.26 3.71 29.72
C GLU A 376 31.27 3.01 30.66
N ARG A 377 31.43 3.16 31.98
CA ARG A 377 30.61 2.51 33.00
C ARG A 377 30.14 3.47 34.07
N LEU A 378 28.91 3.32 34.51
CA LEU A 378 28.43 3.98 35.72
C LEU A 378 29.09 3.39 36.96
N PRO A 379 29.30 4.19 38.03
CA PRO A 379 29.75 3.65 39.32
C PRO A 379 28.61 2.84 39.98
N ALA A 380 28.96 1.73 40.63
CA ALA A 380 28.01 0.89 41.37
C ALA A 380 27.41 1.60 42.59
N VAL A 381 28.10 2.60 43.13
CA VAL A 381 27.65 3.37 44.30
C VAL A 381 26.63 4.42 43.89
N GLN A 382 25.42 4.32 44.42
CA GLN A 382 24.30 5.20 44.14
C GLN A 382 23.59 5.59 45.42
N THR A 383 22.92 6.76 45.42
CA THR A 383 22.06 7.18 46.52
C THR A 383 20.74 6.43 46.58
N ALA A 384 20.02 6.50 47.68
CA ALA A 384 18.62 6.08 47.77
C ALA A 384 17.72 6.89 46.83
N ASP A 385 16.56 6.33 46.49
CA ASP A 385 15.53 7.00 45.69
C ASP A 385 14.98 8.23 46.44
N VAL A 386 14.65 9.27 45.67
CA VAL A 386 13.92 10.45 46.14
C VAL A 386 12.54 10.49 45.46
N GLU A 387 11.65 11.38 45.95
CA GLU A 387 10.26 11.48 45.45
C GLU A 387 10.16 11.56 43.94
N LYS A 388 11.03 12.34 43.28
CA LYS A 388 11.07 12.45 41.80
C LYS A 388 11.45 11.14 41.09
N ASP A 389 12.24 10.28 41.74
CA ASP A 389 12.58 8.97 41.22
C ASP A 389 11.40 8.02 41.31
N ALA A 390 10.67 8.08 42.45
CA ALA A 390 9.53 7.20 42.70
C ALA A 390 8.45 7.31 41.62
N GLU A 391 8.14 8.51 41.13
CA GLU A 391 7.18 8.72 40.04
C GLU A 391 7.63 8.03 38.75
N LEU A 392 8.87 8.26 38.30
CA LEU A 392 9.41 7.64 37.09
C LEU A 392 9.46 6.10 37.22
N ILE A 393 9.95 5.61 38.36
CA ILE A 393 10.04 4.18 38.66
C ILE A 393 8.66 3.53 38.62
N ALA A 394 7.65 4.15 39.23
CA ALA A 394 6.28 3.64 39.23
C ALA A 394 5.68 3.57 37.81
N MET A 395 5.93 4.61 37.00
CA MET A 395 5.48 4.62 35.60
C MET A 395 6.13 3.49 34.81
N VAL A 396 7.43 3.30 34.91
CA VAL A 396 8.17 2.24 34.20
C VAL A 396 7.74 0.87 34.68
N SER A 397 7.60 0.66 36.00
CA SER A 397 7.21 -0.62 36.59
C SER A 397 5.82 -1.10 36.17
N SER A 398 4.90 -0.17 35.88
CA SER A 398 3.53 -0.47 35.42
C SER A 398 3.39 -0.46 33.88
N LEU A 399 4.44 -0.10 33.14
CA LEU A 399 4.35 0.14 31.71
C LEU A 399 4.05 -1.11 30.92
N ARG A 400 4.73 -2.23 31.22
CA ARG A 400 4.55 -3.50 30.50
C ARG A 400 3.10 -3.96 30.55
N ASP A 401 2.45 -3.93 31.72
CA ASP A 401 1.09 -4.43 31.88
C ASP A 401 0.06 -3.54 31.13
N LYS A 402 0.26 -2.22 31.18
CA LYS A 402 -0.55 -1.27 30.39
C LYS A 402 -0.36 -1.45 28.87
N TYR A 403 0.87 -1.68 28.46
CA TYR A 403 1.20 -1.95 27.07
C TYR A 403 0.57 -3.28 26.62
N GLU A 404 0.69 -4.36 27.41
CA GLU A 404 0.09 -5.67 27.13
C GLU A 404 -1.42 -5.55 26.95
N GLU A 405 -2.11 -4.84 27.85
CA GLU A 405 -3.57 -4.61 27.74
C GLU A 405 -3.96 -3.98 26.41
N GLN A 406 -3.19 -3.01 25.90
CA GLN A 406 -3.49 -2.37 24.63
C GLN A 406 -3.15 -3.26 23.43
N MET A 407 -2.06 -4.01 23.50
CA MET A 407 -1.67 -4.95 22.45
C MET A 407 -2.67 -6.09 22.29
N GLU A 408 -3.20 -6.64 23.38
CA GLU A 408 -4.22 -7.71 23.34
C GLU A 408 -5.54 -7.22 22.71
N LYS A 409 -5.79 -5.92 22.73
CA LYS A 409 -6.94 -5.27 22.07
C LYS A 409 -6.64 -4.82 20.64
N TYR A 410 -5.45 -5.13 20.10
CA TYR A 410 -4.96 -4.63 18.80
C TYR A 410 -4.94 -3.10 18.70
N ALA A 411 -4.88 -2.43 19.83
CA ALA A 411 -4.82 -0.97 19.95
C ALA A 411 -3.37 -0.47 19.88
N PHE A 412 -2.67 -0.74 18.79
CA PHE A 412 -1.23 -0.45 18.58
C PHE A 412 -0.87 1.00 18.89
N GLN A 413 -1.69 1.95 18.41
CA GLN A 413 -1.50 3.37 18.68
C GLN A 413 -1.48 3.67 20.18
N ASN A 414 -2.39 3.06 20.95
CA ASN A 414 -2.47 3.25 22.38
C ASN A 414 -1.30 2.59 23.12
N ALA A 415 -0.88 1.39 22.69
CA ALA A 415 0.29 0.72 23.24
C ALA A 415 1.54 1.60 23.08
N LEU A 416 1.76 2.18 21.90
CA LEU A 416 2.83 3.15 21.66
C LEU A 416 2.66 4.43 22.50
N ALA A 417 1.42 4.90 22.69
CA ALA A 417 1.17 6.08 23.52
C ALA A 417 1.58 5.86 24.99
N GLU A 418 1.35 4.66 25.56
CA GLU A 418 1.82 4.33 26.92
C GLU A 418 3.37 4.39 27.00
N VAL A 419 4.08 3.85 26.01
CA VAL A 419 5.56 3.92 25.97
C VAL A 419 6.04 5.38 25.86
N PHE A 420 5.43 6.17 24.98
CA PHE A 420 5.83 7.57 24.76
C PHE A 420 5.48 8.51 25.93
N LYS A 421 4.46 8.20 26.74
CA LYS A 421 4.23 8.89 28.02
C LYS A 421 5.43 8.74 28.96
N VAL A 422 6.01 7.54 29.04
CA VAL A 422 7.19 7.28 29.88
C VAL A 422 8.42 7.96 29.30
N ILE A 423 8.63 7.92 27.98
CA ILE A 423 9.72 8.62 27.29
C ILE A 423 9.67 10.14 27.57
N SER A 424 8.48 10.74 27.44
CA SER A 424 8.26 12.17 27.73
C SER A 424 8.53 12.49 29.20
N ARG A 425 8.06 11.63 30.13
CA ARG A 425 8.35 11.80 31.56
C ARG A 425 9.86 11.71 31.85
N ALA A 426 10.58 10.80 31.17
CA ALA A 426 12.03 10.66 31.33
C ALA A 426 12.78 11.90 30.81
N ASN A 427 12.37 12.48 29.70
CA ASN A 427 12.93 13.76 29.21
C ASN A 427 12.73 14.90 30.25
N LYS A 428 11.53 15.01 30.82
CA LYS A 428 11.24 15.98 31.89
C LYS A 428 12.07 15.70 33.14
N TYR A 429 12.28 14.42 33.50
CA TYR A 429 13.11 14.02 34.64
C TYR A 429 14.56 14.45 34.48
N ILE A 430 15.13 14.47 33.26
CA ILE A 430 16.45 15.03 32.99
C ILE A 430 16.47 16.50 33.39
N ASP A 431 15.51 17.29 32.95
CA ASP A 431 15.50 18.74 33.20
C ASP A 431 15.27 19.05 34.69
N GLU A 432 14.43 18.30 35.39
CA GLU A 432 14.16 18.46 36.83
C GLU A 432 15.34 18.11 37.73
N ASN A 433 16.20 17.17 37.32
CA ASN A 433 17.37 16.77 38.08
C ASN A 433 18.65 17.52 37.67
N ALA A 434 18.64 18.19 36.51
CA ALA A 434 19.73 18.99 35.98
C ALA A 434 21.10 18.28 36.11
N PRO A 435 21.36 17.12 35.47
CA PRO A 435 22.59 16.32 35.64
C PRO A 435 23.86 17.13 35.44
N TRP A 436 23.85 18.17 34.60
CA TRP A 436 24.95 19.09 34.36
C TRP A 436 25.27 19.98 35.58
N VAL A 437 24.32 20.17 36.50
CA VAL A 437 24.54 20.87 37.77
C VAL A 437 25.12 19.89 38.78
N LEU A 438 24.56 18.68 38.90
CA LEU A 438 25.06 17.62 39.78
C LEU A 438 26.53 17.25 39.47
N ALA A 439 26.91 17.31 38.22
CA ALA A 439 28.27 17.00 37.77
C ALA A 439 29.34 18.01 38.24
N LYS A 440 28.96 19.17 38.80
CA LYS A 440 29.92 20.20 39.27
C LYS A 440 30.50 19.92 40.64
N SER A 441 29.93 19.01 41.43
CA SER A 441 30.40 18.67 42.78
C SER A 441 30.65 17.17 42.91
N GLU A 442 31.78 16.79 43.50
CA GLU A 442 32.11 15.39 43.80
C GLU A 442 31.08 14.74 44.74
N ASP A 443 30.58 15.49 45.74
CA ASP A 443 29.57 15.00 46.69
C ASP A 443 28.24 14.67 46.03
N SER A 444 27.96 15.26 44.86
CA SER A 444 26.75 15.02 44.10
C SER A 444 26.88 13.88 43.08
N LYS A 445 28.07 13.34 42.87
CA LYS A 445 28.31 12.25 41.90
C LYS A 445 27.47 10.98 42.15
N PRO A 446 27.30 10.51 43.42
CA PRO A 446 26.40 9.34 43.66
C PRO A 446 24.94 9.62 43.24
N ARG A 447 24.46 10.85 43.45
CA ARG A 447 23.13 11.27 42.97
C ARG A 447 23.06 11.32 41.43
N LEU A 448 24.08 11.90 40.81
CA LEU A 448 24.19 11.94 39.36
C LEU A 448 24.17 10.52 38.76
N ALA A 449 24.93 9.58 39.34
CA ALA A 449 24.93 8.18 38.90
C ALA A 449 23.55 7.57 39.02
N LYS A 450 22.82 7.80 40.12
CA LYS A 450 21.43 7.32 40.30
C LYS A 450 20.47 7.88 39.25
N VAL A 451 20.55 9.19 38.98
CA VAL A 451 19.71 9.82 37.93
C VAL A 451 19.95 9.19 36.56
N LEU A 452 21.22 9.00 36.18
CA LEU A 452 21.55 8.40 34.89
C LEU A 452 21.18 6.91 34.84
N TYR A 453 21.34 6.17 35.94
CA TYR A 453 20.87 4.79 36.02
C TYR A 453 19.37 4.67 35.80
N ASN A 454 18.56 5.51 36.44
CA ASN A 454 17.13 5.54 36.30
C ASN A 454 16.71 5.82 34.84
N LEU A 455 17.40 6.70 34.14
CA LEU A 455 17.18 6.99 32.73
C LEU A 455 17.56 5.80 31.82
N LEU A 456 18.73 5.17 32.07
CA LEU A 456 19.18 4.02 31.27
C LEU A 456 18.26 2.83 31.44
N GLU A 457 17.76 2.58 32.66
CA GLU A 457 16.78 1.52 32.93
C GLU A 457 15.43 1.81 32.25
N THR A 458 14.99 3.07 32.26
CA THR A 458 13.81 3.51 31.53
C THR A 458 13.96 3.28 30.02
N ILE A 459 15.12 3.64 29.46
CA ILE A 459 15.44 3.42 28.04
C ILE A 459 15.42 1.92 27.71
N ARG A 460 15.95 1.06 28.59
CA ARG A 460 15.94 -0.39 28.42
C ARG A 460 14.50 -0.94 28.30
N VAL A 461 13.65 -0.57 29.24
CA VAL A 461 12.26 -1.05 29.25
C VAL A 461 11.49 -0.52 28.04
N CYS A 462 11.58 0.78 27.74
CA CYS A 462 10.93 1.36 26.57
C CYS A 462 11.45 0.74 25.27
N GLY A 463 12.77 0.56 25.11
CA GLY A 463 13.39 -0.07 23.96
C GLY A 463 12.92 -1.52 23.77
N GLY A 464 12.80 -2.29 24.86
CA GLY A 464 12.29 -3.66 24.82
C GLY A 464 10.84 -3.75 24.37
N LEU A 465 9.97 -2.83 24.83
CA LEU A 465 8.56 -2.78 24.41
C LEU A 465 8.39 -2.24 22.99
N LEU A 466 9.33 -1.47 22.46
CA LEU A 466 9.33 -1.02 21.07
C LEU A 466 9.79 -2.09 20.08
N LYS A 467 10.41 -3.21 20.55
CA LYS A 467 10.94 -4.28 19.69
C LYS A 467 9.94 -4.86 18.68
N PRO A 468 8.65 -5.06 18.98
CA PRO A 468 7.68 -5.52 17.99
C PRO A 468 7.45 -4.52 16.85
N PHE A 469 7.54 -3.23 17.14
CA PHE A 469 7.30 -2.13 16.20
C PHE A 469 8.54 -1.77 15.39
N MET A 470 9.68 -1.63 16.07
CA MET A 470 10.96 -1.14 15.55
C MET A 470 12.10 -2.08 15.96
N PRO A 471 12.19 -3.28 15.32
CA PRO A 471 13.12 -4.32 15.75
C PRO A 471 14.59 -3.90 15.70
N ASP A 472 15.02 -3.16 14.68
CA ASP A 472 16.41 -2.74 14.50
C ASP A 472 16.79 -1.63 15.49
N THR A 473 15.89 -0.69 15.72
CA THR A 473 16.06 0.37 16.73
C THR A 473 16.14 -0.20 18.14
N ALA A 474 15.29 -1.18 18.47
CA ALA A 474 15.31 -1.84 19.77
C ALA A 474 16.61 -2.63 19.99
N ALA A 475 17.11 -3.32 18.96
CA ALA A 475 18.39 -4.01 19.00
C ALA A 475 19.55 -3.03 19.22
N GLU A 476 19.55 -1.89 18.53
CA GLU A 476 20.58 -0.85 18.70
C GLU A 476 20.52 -0.21 20.10
N ILE A 477 19.34 0.03 20.65
CA ILE A 477 19.18 0.51 22.04
C ILE A 477 19.77 -0.51 23.01
N ALA A 478 19.44 -1.80 22.88
CA ALA A 478 19.97 -2.84 23.76
C ALA A 478 21.50 -2.93 23.68
N ARG A 479 22.08 -2.87 22.47
CA ARG A 479 23.54 -2.83 22.25
C ARG A 479 24.20 -1.64 22.94
N ARG A 480 23.60 -0.45 22.87
CA ARG A 480 24.13 0.75 23.53
C ARG A 480 24.09 0.68 25.05
N LEU A 481 23.28 -0.20 25.60
CA LEU A 481 23.18 -0.49 27.03
C LEU A 481 23.95 -1.76 27.44
N GLY A 482 24.99 -2.13 26.68
CA GLY A 482 25.83 -3.29 26.99
C GLY A 482 25.13 -4.63 26.78
N ASP A 483 24.37 -4.77 25.69
CA ASP A 483 23.54 -5.93 25.36
C ASP A 483 22.51 -6.26 26.46
N ALA A 484 21.86 -5.22 26.93
CA ALA A 484 20.88 -5.29 28.01
C ALA A 484 19.74 -6.29 27.70
N ARG A 485 19.32 -7.01 28.74
CA ARG A 485 18.19 -7.94 28.65
C ARG A 485 16.88 -7.19 28.31
N THR A 486 16.19 -7.68 27.27
CA THR A 486 14.89 -7.15 26.80
C THR A 486 13.90 -8.28 26.54
N ASP A 487 14.08 -9.46 27.17
CA ASP A 487 13.08 -10.52 27.20
C ASP A 487 11.84 -10.07 28.01
N TRP A 488 10.68 -10.68 27.73
CA TRP A 488 9.39 -10.25 28.30
C TRP A 488 9.40 -10.17 29.83
N ASP A 489 10.00 -11.16 30.49
CA ASP A 489 10.04 -11.21 31.96
C ASP A 489 10.92 -10.10 32.54
N SER A 490 11.95 -9.68 31.81
CA SER A 490 12.84 -8.58 32.23
C SER A 490 12.22 -7.18 32.04
N LEU A 491 11.10 -7.07 31.33
CA LEU A 491 10.44 -5.78 31.11
C LEU A 491 9.42 -5.43 32.22
N THR A 492 9.28 -6.28 33.23
CA THR A 492 8.49 -5.99 34.43
C THR A 492 9.39 -5.49 35.56
N GLY A 493 8.88 -4.54 36.32
CA GLY A 493 9.65 -3.94 37.42
C GLY A 493 10.72 -2.96 36.96
N PHE A 494 11.62 -2.63 37.88
CA PHE A 494 12.67 -1.64 37.69
C PHE A 494 13.97 -2.11 38.35
N GLY A 495 15.13 -1.77 37.79
CA GLY A 495 16.41 -2.10 38.38
C GLY A 495 17.04 -3.42 37.90
N ILE A 496 16.78 -3.81 36.66
CA ILE A 496 17.33 -5.03 36.03
C ILE A 496 18.71 -4.79 35.43
N LEU A 497 19.01 -3.57 34.98
CA LEU A 497 20.38 -3.24 34.56
C LEU A 497 21.36 -3.41 35.72
N PRO A 498 22.60 -3.87 35.47
CA PRO A 498 23.66 -3.81 36.47
C PRO A 498 23.86 -2.38 36.97
N ALA A 499 24.14 -2.21 38.25
CA ALA A 499 24.40 -0.87 38.81
C ALA A 499 25.57 -0.17 38.13
N ASP A 500 26.56 -0.95 37.66
CA ASP A 500 27.74 -0.49 36.91
C ASP A 500 27.59 -0.65 35.40
N VAL A 501 26.38 -0.43 34.87
CA VAL A 501 26.06 -0.64 33.46
C VAL A 501 27.05 0.05 32.53
N ALA A 502 27.50 -0.68 31.52
CA ALA A 502 28.31 -0.14 30.43
C ALA A 502 27.43 0.53 29.36
N THR A 503 27.93 1.64 28.83
CA THR A 503 27.22 2.33 27.74
C THR A 503 28.12 2.50 26.52
N VAL A 504 27.54 2.37 25.34
CA VAL A 504 28.22 2.50 24.05
C VAL A 504 27.61 3.66 23.26
N ALA A 505 28.45 4.61 22.84
CA ALA A 505 28.01 5.69 21.95
C ALA A 505 27.64 5.17 20.56
N GLY A 506 26.84 5.93 19.85
CA GLY A 506 26.47 5.64 18.46
C GLY A 506 25.92 6.90 17.76
N PRO A 507 25.70 6.84 16.47
CA PRO A 507 25.07 7.94 15.72
C PRO A 507 23.65 8.20 16.24
N ALA A 508 23.03 9.32 15.84
CA ALA A 508 21.62 9.57 16.13
C ALA A 508 20.76 8.41 15.63
N LEU A 509 19.86 7.89 16.47
CA LEU A 509 18.94 6.81 16.07
C LEU A 509 18.05 7.26 14.90
N PHE A 510 17.58 8.48 14.96
CA PHE A 510 16.77 9.11 13.92
C PHE A 510 17.31 10.54 13.68
N PRO A 511 17.87 10.82 12.49
CA PRO A 511 18.26 12.16 12.13
C PRO A 511 17.03 13.04 11.93
N ARG A 512 17.13 14.32 12.31
CA ARG A 512 16.08 15.29 12.04
C ARG A 512 15.97 15.58 10.53
N ILE A 513 14.76 15.59 10.02
CA ILE A 513 14.45 15.77 8.60
C ILE A 513 13.99 17.21 8.37
N ASP A 514 14.51 17.85 7.33
CA ASP A 514 14.01 19.13 6.82
C ASP A 514 12.71 18.89 6.05
N VAL A 515 11.58 19.38 6.60
CA VAL A 515 10.25 19.08 6.10
C VAL A 515 10.05 19.61 4.68
N GLU A 516 10.39 20.89 4.42
CA GLU A 516 10.16 21.55 3.14
C GLU A 516 10.98 20.91 2.02
N LYS A 517 12.25 20.67 2.29
CA LYS A 517 13.16 20.04 1.34
C LYS A 517 12.73 18.62 1.00
N GLU A 518 12.29 17.86 2.01
CA GLU A 518 11.92 16.45 1.82
C GLU A 518 10.57 16.32 1.09
N LEU A 519 9.60 17.16 1.39
CA LEU A 519 8.33 17.20 0.65
C LEU A 519 8.54 17.54 -0.82
N ALA A 520 9.37 18.53 -1.13
CA ALA A 520 9.71 18.88 -2.51
C ALA A 520 10.38 17.71 -3.27
N ALA A 521 11.27 16.96 -2.57
CA ALA A 521 11.91 15.79 -3.16
C ALA A 521 10.93 14.63 -3.43
N LEU A 522 9.96 14.41 -2.54
CA LEU A 522 8.90 13.39 -2.73
C LEU A 522 7.93 13.78 -3.86
N GLU A 523 7.59 15.05 -3.99
CA GLU A 523 6.76 15.54 -5.10
C GLU A 523 7.44 15.31 -6.45
N GLU A 524 8.74 15.56 -6.55
CA GLU A 524 9.50 15.32 -7.78
C GLU A 524 9.52 13.84 -8.17
N LEU A 525 9.68 12.92 -7.19
CA LEU A 525 9.65 11.48 -7.43
C LEU A 525 8.28 10.97 -7.89
N ASN A 526 7.20 11.63 -7.50
CA ASN A 526 5.83 11.25 -7.85
C ASN A 526 5.36 11.85 -9.18
N LYS A 527 6.14 12.75 -9.78
CA LYS A 527 5.80 13.26 -11.12
C LYS A 527 5.84 12.10 -12.12
N PRO A 528 4.78 11.92 -12.92
CA PRO A 528 4.81 10.92 -13.97
C PRO A 528 5.99 11.22 -14.91
N PRO A 529 6.72 10.20 -15.36
CA PRO A 529 7.81 10.40 -16.31
C PRO A 529 7.24 11.13 -17.54
N VAL A 530 7.85 12.26 -17.88
CA VAL A 530 7.48 13.00 -19.09
C VAL A 530 7.85 12.11 -20.28
N PRO A 531 6.88 11.67 -21.10
CA PRO A 531 7.20 10.83 -22.24
C PRO A 531 8.26 11.48 -23.12
N ALA A 532 9.27 10.72 -23.51
CA ALA A 532 10.36 11.22 -24.35
C ALA A 532 9.83 11.76 -25.67
N LEU A 533 8.79 11.14 -26.22
CA LEU A 533 8.09 11.54 -27.44
C LEU A 533 6.58 11.24 -27.26
N GLN A 534 5.75 12.26 -27.55
CA GLN A 534 4.29 12.10 -27.65
C GLN A 534 3.83 12.52 -29.03
N ILE A 535 3.12 11.63 -29.69
CA ILE A 535 2.43 11.87 -30.96
C ILE A 535 0.94 11.75 -30.67
N GLU A 536 0.15 12.66 -31.23
CA GLU A 536 -1.31 12.60 -31.12
C GLU A 536 -1.82 11.28 -31.69
N PRO A 537 -2.70 10.53 -30.97
CA PRO A 537 -3.22 9.26 -31.46
C PRO A 537 -4.01 9.45 -32.74
N TYR A 538 -4.00 8.41 -33.59
CA TYR A 538 -4.81 8.42 -34.80
C TYR A 538 -6.30 8.57 -34.46
N SER A 539 -7.01 9.38 -35.29
CA SER A 539 -8.47 9.48 -35.16
C SER A 539 -9.15 8.13 -35.45
N GLU A 540 -10.09 7.75 -34.59
CA GLU A 540 -10.94 6.57 -34.83
C GLU A 540 -11.99 6.85 -35.92
N GLU A 541 -12.32 8.12 -36.13
CA GLU A 541 -13.26 8.56 -37.14
C GLU A 541 -12.59 8.57 -38.52
N LYS A 542 -13.20 7.86 -39.48
CA LYS A 542 -12.70 7.74 -40.85
C LYS A 542 -13.32 8.82 -41.73
N VAL A 543 -12.48 9.52 -42.49
CA VAL A 543 -12.91 10.46 -43.54
C VAL A 543 -13.04 9.70 -44.84
N ASP A 544 -14.21 9.83 -45.51
CA ASP A 544 -14.42 9.26 -46.84
C ASP A 544 -13.58 10.00 -47.90
N PHE A 545 -13.30 9.31 -49.01
CA PHE A 545 -12.43 9.85 -50.05
C PHE A 545 -12.99 11.11 -50.72
N ASP A 546 -14.32 11.20 -50.88
CA ASP A 546 -14.97 12.36 -51.53
C ASP A 546 -14.90 13.60 -50.63
N THR A 547 -14.98 13.42 -49.32
CA THR A 547 -14.75 14.51 -48.35
C THR A 547 -13.32 14.97 -48.34
N PHE A 548 -12.34 14.04 -48.38
CA PHE A 548 -10.93 14.38 -48.48
C PHE A 548 -10.64 15.16 -49.77
N CYS A 549 -11.18 14.74 -50.92
CA CYS A 549 -10.99 15.39 -52.24
C CYS A 549 -11.55 16.82 -52.31
N LYS A 550 -12.42 17.24 -51.38
CA LYS A 550 -12.87 18.62 -51.29
C LYS A 550 -11.82 19.56 -50.73
N SER A 551 -10.76 19.05 -50.12
CA SER A 551 -9.66 19.85 -49.61
C SER A 551 -8.68 20.18 -50.76
N ASP A 552 -8.46 21.46 -51.02
CA ASP A 552 -7.52 21.90 -52.08
C ASP A 552 -6.14 22.20 -51.45
N LEU A 553 -5.32 21.15 -51.40
CA LEU A 553 -3.93 21.23 -50.92
C LEU A 553 -3.01 21.65 -52.04
N ARG A 554 -2.24 22.75 -51.84
CA ARG A 554 -1.35 23.33 -52.84
C ARG A 554 0.06 23.57 -52.33
N ALA A 555 1.05 23.45 -53.22
CA ALA A 555 2.40 23.97 -52.99
C ALA A 555 2.33 25.52 -53.12
N VAL A 556 2.80 26.26 -52.14
CA VAL A 556 2.81 27.70 -52.10
C VAL A 556 4.22 28.22 -51.81
N LYS A 557 4.71 29.19 -52.59
CA LYS A 557 6.06 29.77 -52.39
C LYS A 557 5.97 31.02 -51.50
N VAL A 558 6.84 31.09 -50.51
CA VAL A 558 6.92 32.25 -49.62
C VAL A 558 7.66 33.38 -50.30
N LYS A 559 6.94 34.43 -50.71
CA LYS A 559 7.51 35.67 -51.24
C LYS A 559 8.01 36.60 -50.16
N ASP A 560 7.22 36.71 -49.06
CA ASP A 560 7.55 37.52 -47.91
C ASP A 560 6.93 36.91 -46.63
N CYS A 561 7.60 37.15 -45.50
CA CYS A 561 7.12 36.72 -44.18
C CYS A 561 7.45 37.80 -43.16
N GLN A 562 6.46 38.29 -42.44
CA GLN A 562 6.61 39.39 -41.49
C GLN A 562 5.97 39.04 -40.13
N PRO A 563 6.54 39.48 -39.00
CA PRO A 563 5.87 39.39 -37.69
C PRO A 563 4.59 40.26 -37.68
N VAL A 564 3.57 39.77 -37.03
CA VAL A 564 2.31 40.55 -36.88
C VAL A 564 2.43 41.49 -35.68
N LYS A 565 2.25 42.81 -35.94
CA LYS A 565 2.28 43.81 -34.86
C LYS A 565 1.27 43.45 -33.74
N LYS A 566 1.72 43.53 -32.50
CA LYS A 566 0.95 43.20 -31.29
C LYS A 566 0.63 41.71 -31.12
N SER A 567 1.40 40.82 -31.75
CA SER A 567 1.30 39.37 -31.54
C SER A 567 2.67 38.71 -31.53
N ASP A 568 3.03 38.08 -30.43
CA ASP A 568 4.29 37.31 -30.30
C ASP A 568 4.18 35.88 -30.90
N LYS A 569 2.98 35.53 -31.39
CA LYS A 569 2.71 34.16 -31.88
C LYS A 569 2.54 34.06 -33.38
N LEU A 570 2.19 35.20 -34.07
CA LEU A 570 1.75 35.16 -35.45
C LEU A 570 2.81 35.68 -36.42
N LEU A 571 3.03 34.92 -37.49
CA LEU A 571 3.71 35.35 -38.72
C LEU A 571 2.65 35.56 -39.81
N CYS A 572 2.82 36.62 -40.61
CA CYS A 572 2.03 36.95 -41.80
C CYS A 572 2.81 36.62 -43.03
N PHE A 573 2.33 35.70 -43.85
CA PHE A 573 2.91 35.26 -45.08
C PHE A 573 2.29 35.92 -46.30
N THR A 574 3.08 36.35 -47.23
CA THR A 574 2.73 36.65 -48.61
C THR A 574 3.19 35.52 -49.50
N LEU A 575 2.26 34.80 -50.09
CA LEU A 575 2.50 33.53 -50.76
C LEU A 575 2.14 33.63 -52.26
N ASP A 576 3.00 33.08 -53.13
CA ASP A 576 2.63 32.75 -54.50
C ASP A 576 1.97 31.36 -54.51
N ASP A 577 0.72 31.32 -54.96
CA ASP A 577 -0.07 30.09 -55.10
C ASP A 577 -0.35 29.71 -56.56
N GLY A 578 0.34 30.38 -57.53
CA GLY A 578 0.19 30.14 -58.95
C GLY A 578 -1.03 30.79 -59.60
N THR A 579 -1.85 31.56 -58.84
CA THR A 579 -3.05 32.25 -59.36
C THR A 579 -2.76 33.59 -60.00
N GLY A 580 -1.53 34.10 -59.86
CA GLY A 580 -1.12 35.43 -60.32
C GLY A 580 -1.44 36.55 -59.35
N THR A 581 -2.09 36.25 -58.21
CA THR A 581 -2.33 37.18 -57.10
C THR A 581 -1.74 36.63 -55.81
N ASP A 582 -1.11 37.50 -55.01
CA ASP A 582 -0.48 37.05 -53.78
C ASP A 582 -1.53 36.65 -52.73
N ARG A 583 -1.37 35.46 -52.14
CA ARG A 583 -2.20 34.95 -51.07
C ARG A 583 -1.63 35.35 -49.70
N GLN A 584 -2.47 35.88 -48.81
CA GLN A 584 -2.05 36.15 -47.46
C GLN A 584 -2.54 35.05 -46.52
N ILE A 585 -1.61 34.46 -45.74
CA ILE A 585 -1.95 33.51 -44.65
C ILE A 585 -1.25 33.98 -43.37
N LEU A 586 -1.97 33.91 -42.26
CA LEU A 586 -1.43 34.12 -40.91
C LEU A 586 -1.31 32.76 -40.18
N SER A 587 -0.13 32.51 -39.60
CA SER A 587 0.11 31.27 -38.88
C SER A 587 0.77 31.50 -37.53
N GLY A 588 0.38 30.71 -36.52
CA GLY A 588 0.80 30.81 -35.11
C GLY A 588 2.17 30.21 -34.81
N ILE A 589 3.14 30.41 -35.67
CA ILE A 589 4.44 29.69 -35.66
C ILE A 589 5.65 30.59 -35.34
N ALA A 590 5.44 31.82 -34.89
CA ALA A 590 6.52 32.76 -34.59
C ALA A 590 7.46 32.28 -33.46
N LYS A 591 7.02 31.31 -32.63
CA LYS A 591 7.86 30.65 -31.61
C LYS A 591 8.87 29.67 -32.22
N TYR A 592 8.56 29.10 -33.39
CA TYR A 592 9.31 28.00 -33.99
C TYR A 592 10.17 28.40 -35.15
N TYR A 593 9.83 29.50 -35.85
CA TYR A 593 10.53 29.97 -37.08
C TYR A 593 10.74 31.46 -37.06
N LYS A 594 11.88 31.89 -37.59
CA LYS A 594 12.14 33.27 -37.91
C LYS A 594 11.71 33.56 -39.36
N PRO A 595 11.20 34.76 -39.67
CA PRO A 595 10.74 35.12 -41.01
C PRO A 595 11.79 34.86 -42.12
N GLU A 596 13.08 35.12 -41.83
CA GLU A 596 14.20 35.01 -42.78
C GLU A 596 14.45 33.57 -43.20
N GLU A 597 14.09 32.60 -42.36
CA GLU A 597 14.29 31.15 -42.61
C GLU A 597 13.27 30.62 -43.61
N LEU A 598 12.14 31.34 -43.77
CA LEU A 598 10.97 30.89 -44.52
C LEU A 598 10.87 31.51 -45.91
N VAL A 599 11.39 32.72 -46.11
CA VAL A 599 11.37 33.40 -47.44
C VAL A 599 12.10 32.54 -48.48
N GLY A 600 11.45 32.33 -49.63
CA GLY A 600 11.94 31.50 -50.71
C GLY A 600 11.62 30.02 -50.60
N LYS A 601 11.12 29.52 -49.46
CA LYS A 601 10.72 28.13 -49.25
C LYS A 601 9.35 27.81 -49.86
N THR A 602 9.17 26.55 -50.23
CA THR A 602 7.92 26.03 -50.76
C THR A 602 7.22 25.20 -49.69
N LEU A 603 6.04 25.67 -49.26
CA LEU A 603 5.24 25.11 -48.18
C LEU A 603 3.99 24.44 -48.75
N VAL A 604 3.31 23.62 -47.91
CA VAL A 604 2.02 23.06 -48.24
C VAL A 604 0.92 23.85 -47.51
N ALA A 605 -0.09 24.31 -48.25
CA ALA A 605 -1.25 25.01 -47.70
C ALA A 605 -2.56 24.39 -48.20
N ILE A 606 -3.59 24.44 -47.35
CA ILE A 606 -4.98 24.28 -47.77
C ILE A 606 -5.51 25.65 -48.19
N THR A 607 -5.93 25.76 -49.45
CA THR A 607 -6.18 27.05 -50.09
C THR A 607 -7.66 27.41 -50.21
N ASN A 608 -8.54 26.44 -50.05
CA ASN A 608 -10.00 26.64 -50.17
C ASN A 608 -10.73 26.76 -48.85
N LEU A 609 -10.05 27.17 -47.78
CA LEU A 609 -10.71 27.53 -46.53
C LEU A 609 -11.34 28.94 -46.63
N PRO A 610 -12.49 29.17 -45.99
CA PRO A 610 -13.07 30.51 -45.91
C PRO A 610 -12.10 31.51 -45.28
N PRO A 611 -11.96 32.75 -45.84
CA PRO A 611 -11.11 33.77 -45.27
C PRO A 611 -11.48 34.09 -43.83
N ARG A 612 -10.45 34.23 -42.94
CA ARG A 612 -10.63 34.58 -41.53
C ARG A 612 -9.85 35.84 -41.17
N LYS A 613 -10.50 36.77 -40.48
CA LYS A 613 -9.81 37.97 -39.94
C LYS A 613 -9.08 37.66 -38.63
N MET A 614 -7.78 37.93 -38.59
CA MET A 614 -6.91 37.77 -37.43
C MET A 614 -6.06 39.01 -37.25
N MET A 615 -6.11 39.66 -36.07
CA MET A 615 -5.36 40.90 -35.76
C MET A 615 -5.45 41.99 -36.83
N GLY A 616 -6.65 42.17 -37.42
CA GLY A 616 -6.93 43.17 -38.43
C GLY A 616 -6.47 42.84 -39.85
N LYS A 617 -5.86 41.67 -40.07
CA LYS A 617 -5.45 41.13 -41.38
C LYS A 617 -6.33 39.93 -41.75
N GLU A 618 -6.52 39.70 -43.05
CA GLU A 618 -7.26 38.56 -43.56
C GLU A 618 -6.32 37.37 -43.83
N SER A 619 -6.64 36.19 -43.35
CA SER A 619 -5.94 34.93 -43.62
C SER A 619 -6.81 34.07 -44.55
N SER A 620 -6.31 33.78 -45.74
CA SER A 620 -7.04 33.04 -46.79
C SER A 620 -6.43 31.67 -47.03
N GLY A 621 -6.54 30.81 -46.04
CA GLY A 621 -6.00 29.43 -46.02
C GLY A 621 -5.26 29.11 -44.76
N MET A 622 -4.64 27.94 -44.73
CA MET A 622 -3.86 27.43 -43.58
C MET A 622 -2.60 26.70 -44.07
N LEU A 623 -1.43 26.99 -43.48
CA LEU A 623 -0.20 26.23 -43.68
C LEU A 623 -0.26 24.92 -42.88
N LEU A 624 0.19 23.82 -43.49
CA LEU A 624 0.24 22.53 -42.81
C LEU A 624 1.55 22.39 -42.04
N SER A 625 1.42 21.82 -40.84
CA SER A 625 2.53 21.51 -39.95
C SER A 625 2.34 20.17 -39.27
N ALA A 626 3.45 19.48 -39.00
CA ALA A 626 3.49 18.33 -38.11
C ALA A 626 3.82 18.79 -36.68
N ILE A 627 3.02 18.35 -35.73
CA ILE A 627 3.18 18.73 -34.32
C ILE A 627 3.40 17.45 -33.50
N HIS A 628 4.36 17.49 -32.58
CA HIS A 628 4.60 16.45 -31.59
C HIS A 628 5.15 17.09 -30.32
N THR A 629 5.11 16.35 -29.22
CA THR A 629 5.73 16.80 -27.96
C THR A 629 6.97 15.95 -27.69
N GLU A 630 8.10 16.61 -27.50
CA GLU A 630 9.37 15.97 -27.12
C GLU A 630 9.81 16.49 -25.76
N LYS A 631 9.99 15.58 -24.79
CA LYS A 631 10.36 15.90 -23.40
C LYS A 631 9.46 16.98 -22.74
N GLY A 632 8.16 16.95 -23.07
CA GLY A 632 7.16 17.91 -22.54
C GLY A 632 7.12 19.24 -23.28
N GLU A 633 7.94 19.47 -24.30
CA GLU A 633 7.91 20.65 -25.14
C GLU A 633 7.24 20.36 -26.48
N GLU A 634 6.32 21.21 -26.90
CA GLU A 634 5.73 21.14 -28.21
C GLU A 634 6.76 21.51 -29.29
N LYS A 635 6.91 20.65 -30.25
CA LYS A 635 7.73 20.83 -31.47
C LYS A 635 6.80 20.90 -32.67
N LEU A 636 7.03 21.89 -33.52
CA LEU A 636 6.25 22.12 -34.74
C LEU A 636 7.20 22.21 -35.93
N ASN A 637 6.91 21.45 -36.97
CA ASN A 637 7.65 21.49 -38.24
C ASN A 637 6.66 21.78 -39.39
N LEU A 638 6.90 22.83 -40.16
CA LEU A 638 6.14 23.11 -41.37
C LEU A 638 6.33 21.99 -42.39
N VAL A 639 5.25 21.60 -43.05
CA VAL A 639 5.32 20.66 -44.18
C VAL A 639 5.91 21.41 -45.38
N MET A 640 7.20 21.15 -45.67
CA MET A 640 7.94 21.74 -46.80
C MET A 640 8.07 20.72 -47.91
N VAL A 641 7.99 21.17 -49.14
CA VAL A 641 8.25 20.37 -50.33
C VAL A 641 9.44 20.96 -51.09
N SER A 642 9.97 20.25 -52.10
CA SER A 642 11.10 20.74 -52.89
C SER A 642 10.78 22.12 -53.51
N ASP A 643 11.74 23.06 -53.41
CA ASP A 643 11.61 24.40 -54.00
C ASP A 643 11.60 24.35 -55.53
N ALA A 644 11.90 23.22 -56.18
CA ALA A 644 11.74 22.99 -57.61
C ALA A 644 10.28 22.83 -58.04
N ILE A 645 9.35 22.54 -57.08
CA ILE A 645 7.92 22.40 -57.36
C ILE A 645 7.34 23.77 -57.71
N PRO A 646 6.61 23.94 -58.81
CA PRO A 646 5.99 25.23 -59.15
C PRO A 646 4.90 25.60 -58.16
N ALA A 647 4.78 26.92 -57.93
CA ALA A 647 3.67 27.44 -57.10
C ALA A 647 2.32 27.06 -57.75
N GLY A 648 1.37 26.69 -56.90
CA GLY A 648 0.04 26.24 -57.31
C GLY A 648 -0.08 24.77 -57.66
N ALA A 649 1.03 23.97 -57.63
CA ALA A 649 0.96 22.56 -57.88
C ALA A 649 0.04 21.88 -56.83
N LYS A 650 -0.92 21.07 -57.30
CA LYS A 650 -1.88 20.35 -56.43
C LYS A 650 -1.22 19.16 -55.81
N LEU A 651 -1.45 18.96 -54.53
CA LEU A 651 -1.13 17.73 -53.83
C LEU A 651 -2.38 16.82 -53.80
N CYS A 652 -2.18 15.54 -54.06
CA CYS A 652 -3.25 14.52 -54.06
C CYS A 652 -2.81 13.31 -53.24
#